data_58879a296eb19cf76f3a5d5385e64510
#
_entry.id   58879a296eb19cf76f3a5d5385e64510
#
_cell.length_a   1.000
_cell.length_b   1.000
_cell.length_c   1.000
_cell.angle_alpha   90.00
_cell.angle_beta   90.00
_cell.angle_gamma   90.00
#
_symmetry.space_group_name_H-M   'P 1'
#
loop_
_entity.id
_entity.type
_entity.pdbx_description
1 polymer ?
#
loop_
_entity_poly.entity_id
_entity_poly.type
_entity_poly.pdbx_seq_one_letter_code
_entity_poly.pdbx_strand_id
1 'polypeptide(L)'
;MFIRSGCRLPAPDLFPLKPMKHFSFFLTLLLLTACTRDPESGPAPGVGQTPMQEFYIPGVFRIKLRETAAELDTRAFTRSGSGSGIAAFDAAATRAGATAVQRVFSNGDRFRERRRRAGLHLWYDVHFSGAISVAEAMERFGRVDEVECIEPVPRMVPAGATVSQADFSRTSGSDNVAIPGFDDPLLVNQWIYHRVGAAVGSTAVADLNIFPAWSVSTGHKDVVVAVVDGGIDYTHPDLAANIWRDGQGACGYNFCRHNTEITPSSHGTHVAGTIGAVNNNGIGVCGIAGGDGTPGSGVRLMSCQIFDEPGRDAATIEEIMVWTADHGAVISQNSWTYVPGLPDLSQSGKAAIDYFIKYAGCDENGNQTGPMKGGIVIFAAGNDGISDPVFPGAYEKVVAVASLGIDGRKVAGSNYGSWIDLAALGGHATGDERFRVFSTTTNGGYGYSAGTSMAAPQVSGIAALAVAAFGVQRPGFTSEKLREILVGSGRKQFTETINPEYAGMLGNGLVDAEYVLFYDTRPDPVDERTIAVSGYRTHAELSWRVPRCYLERPVSSFDVYIDTRTFSAATVDDIPATAVRHTFASDASLGETFACRIEGLEPRQIYCLAIVGRSPSGVPSRPAVISVRTGENTPPEATASIPNLFLQSDDKAGRSIDLQLYFADADAPGDRLSYFVSPSAEKVVECRVQNSELLVRPCAAGCTTLTVTARDLDGAAATSEFQVIVDGTGVAMELFPNPCRDVLNVRIPDAEGDFPIRFHNAAGQQVLATQVSIRASDNGNTGRIDVSGLSPGTYSCTVECRGRKLNSHIIKR
;
A
#
# COMPACT_ATOMS: atom_id res chain seq x y z
N MET A 1 -9.52 -45.57 -35.19
CA MET A 1 -8.11 -46.00 -35.27
C MET A 1 -7.26 -44.85 -34.79
N PHE A 2 -6.84 -44.96 -33.58
CA PHE A 2 -5.61 -44.55 -32.90
C PHE A 2 -4.88 -43.29 -33.46
N ILE A 3 -4.41 -42.32 -32.68
CA ILE A 3 -3.68 -42.31 -31.39
C ILE A 3 -3.75 -40.94 -30.75
N ARG A 4 -3.80 -40.88 -29.40
CA ARG A 4 -3.61 -39.76 -28.53
C ARG A 4 -2.17 -39.27 -28.58
N SER A 5 -1.93 -37.97 -28.48
CA SER A 5 -0.74 -37.43 -27.76
C SER A 5 -1.12 -36.12 -27.12
N GLY A 6 -1.05 -36.11 -25.77
CA GLY A 6 -1.25 -34.94 -24.95
C GLY A 6 0.03 -34.07 -24.89
N CYS A 7 -0.15 -32.79 -24.95
CA CYS A 7 0.84 -31.83 -24.49
C CYS A 7 0.31 -31.18 -23.21
N ARG A 8 1.01 -31.40 -22.10
CA ARG A 8 0.83 -30.67 -20.85
C ARG A 8 1.54 -29.33 -20.98
N LEU A 9 0.83 -28.25 -20.71
CA LEU A 9 1.41 -26.93 -20.43
C LEU A 9 1.95 -26.93 -19.01
N PRO A 10 3.10 -26.30 -18.75
CA PRO A 10 3.62 -26.13 -17.38
C PRO A 10 2.83 -25.04 -16.63
N ALA A 11 2.57 -25.33 -15.36
CA ALA A 11 1.99 -24.39 -14.42
C ALA A 11 2.99 -23.28 -14.07
N PRO A 12 2.54 -22.06 -13.72
CA PRO A 12 3.42 -20.99 -13.29
C PRO A 12 3.95 -21.27 -11.87
N ASP A 13 5.23 -20.96 -11.68
CA ASP A 13 5.96 -21.12 -10.43
C ASP A 13 5.36 -20.25 -9.31
N LEU A 14 4.93 -20.92 -8.26
CA LEU A 14 4.55 -20.35 -6.97
C LEU A 14 5.82 -20.00 -6.19
N PHE A 15 5.94 -18.76 -5.76
CA PHE A 15 6.95 -18.32 -4.78
C PHE A 15 6.77 -19.08 -3.45
N PRO A 16 7.86 -19.48 -2.77
CA PRO A 16 7.78 -20.29 -1.57
C PRO A 16 7.30 -19.48 -0.37
N LEU A 17 6.15 -19.90 0.18
CA LEU A 17 5.70 -19.52 1.52
C LEU A 17 6.64 -20.10 2.57
N LYS A 18 7.16 -19.27 3.46
CA LYS A 18 7.90 -19.70 4.64
C LYS A 18 6.97 -20.49 5.59
N PRO A 19 7.43 -21.58 6.22
CA PRO A 19 6.59 -22.36 7.11
C PRO A 19 6.30 -21.61 8.42
N MET A 20 5.02 -21.47 8.76
CA MET A 20 4.56 -21.06 10.09
C MET A 20 4.88 -22.15 11.11
N LYS A 21 5.60 -21.77 12.14
CA LYS A 21 5.87 -22.62 13.30
C LYS A 21 4.60 -22.73 14.16
N HIS A 22 4.20 -23.96 14.44
CA HIS A 22 3.19 -24.28 15.45
C HIS A 22 3.55 -23.66 16.80
N PHE A 23 2.67 -22.81 17.35
CA PHE A 23 2.71 -22.41 18.75
C PHE A 23 1.82 -23.37 19.57
N SER A 24 2.47 -24.17 20.40
CA SER A 24 1.83 -25.01 21.39
C SER A 24 1.52 -24.17 22.64
N PHE A 25 0.27 -24.15 23.07
CA PHE A 25 -0.14 -23.49 24.31
C PHE A 25 0.44 -24.25 25.51
N PHE A 26 1.37 -23.63 26.24
CA PHE A 26 1.74 -24.03 27.59
C PHE A 26 1.22 -22.99 28.57
N LEU A 27 0.27 -23.42 29.41
CA LEU A 27 -0.22 -22.69 30.57
C LEU A 27 0.87 -22.81 31.67
N THR A 28 1.62 -21.74 31.93
CA THR A 28 2.59 -21.71 33.03
C THR A 28 2.08 -20.84 34.17
N LEU A 29 1.79 -21.49 35.27
CA LEU A 29 1.46 -20.89 36.56
C LEU A 29 2.73 -20.23 37.14
N LEU A 30 2.76 -18.91 37.33
CA LEU A 30 3.90 -18.21 37.95
C LEU A 30 3.63 -17.99 39.43
N LEU A 31 4.43 -18.66 40.25
CA LEU A 31 4.58 -18.42 41.68
C LEU A 31 5.41 -17.16 41.96
N LEU A 32 4.89 -16.31 42.83
CA LEU A 32 5.52 -15.09 43.34
C LEU A 32 6.74 -15.42 44.22
N THR A 33 7.89 -14.81 43.91
CA THR A 33 8.95 -14.56 44.90
C THR A 33 9.20 -13.04 44.97
N ALA A 34 9.04 -12.52 46.18
CA ALA A 34 9.29 -11.13 46.52
C ALA A 34 10.79 -10.83 46.57
N CYS A 35 11.24 -9.70 45.96
CA CYS A 35 12.47 -9.02 46.34
C CYS A 35 12.23 -7.51 46.40
N THR A 36 12.78 -6.96 47.44
CA THR A 36 12.69 -5.65 48.08
C THR A 36 12.84 -4.43 47.13
N ARG A 37 12.02 -3.42 47.40
CA ARG A 37 11.97 -2.07 46.79
C ARG A 37 13.01 -1.12 47.40
N ASP A 38 13.59 -0.28 46.54
CA ASP A 38 14.07 1.05 46.90
C ASP A 38 12.99 2.12 46.52
N PRO A 39 12.74 3.12 47.34
CA PRO A 39 11.70 4.11 47.12
C PRO A 39 12.25 5.37 46.53
N GLU A 40 11.94 5.73 45.30
CA GLU A 40 11.81 7.09 44.77
C GLU A 40 11.77 7.14 43.22
N SER A 41 10.62 6.78 42.66
CA SER A 41 10.11 7.33 41.39
C SER A 41 8.63 6.94 41.30
N GLY A 42 7.76 7.94 41.20
CA GLY A 42 6.33 7.76 41.10
C GLY A 42 5.94 6.95 39.87
N PRO A 43 4.90 6.11 39.94
CA PRO A 43 4.49 5.26 38.83
C PRO A 43 3.81 6.10 37.76
N ALA A 44 4.21 5.85 36.48
CA ALA A 44 3.36 6.13 35.32
C ALA A 44 2.00 5.43 35.51
N PRO A 45 0.88 5.98 35.03
CA PRO A 45 -0.42 5.34 35.19
C PRO A 45 -0.38 3.98 34.49
N GLY A 46 -0.42 2.91 35.27
CA GLY A 46 -0.53 1.56 34.79
C GLY A 46 -1.81 1.40 33.98
N VAL A 47 -1.70 0.85 32.77
CA VAL A 47 -2.84 0.28 32.05
C VAL A 47 -3.39 -0.82 32.95
N GLY A 48 -4.50 -0.51 33.68
CA GLY A 48 -5.24 -1.50 34.46
C GLY A 48 -5.69 -2.59 33.47
N GLN A 49 -5.40 -3.86 33.81
CA GLN A 49 -5.98 -4.98 33.06
C GLN A 49 -7.50 -4.87 33.23
N THR A 50 -8.18 -4.50 32.15
CA THR A 50 -9.63 -4.50 32.04
C THR A 50 -10.13 -5.89 32.38
N PRO A 51 -11.08 -6.06 33.35
CA PRO A 51 -11.59 -7.39 33.67
C PRO A 51 -12.13 -8.06 32.41
N MET A 52 -11.85 -9.34 32.21
CA MET A 52 -12.30 -10.09 31.01
C MET A 52 -13.82 -10.00 30.77
N GLN A 53 -14.61 -9.69 31.78
CA GLN A 53 -16.06 -9.47 31.69
C GLN A 53 -16.46 -8.21 30.90
N GLU A 54 -15.56 -7.24 30.70
CA GLU A 54 -15.85 -6.03 29.93
C GLU A 54 -15.78 -6.24 28.42
N PHE A 55 -15.08 -7.27 27.94
CA PHE A 55 -14.91 -7.57 26.52
C PHE A 55 -16.08 -8.35 25.90
N TYR A 56 -16.84 -9.09 26.71
CA TYR A 56 -17.80 -10.08 26.23
C TYR A 56 -19.19 -9.85 26.80
N ILE A 57 -20.22 -10.25 26.05
CA ILE A 57 -21.61 -10.25 26.50
C ILE A 57 -21.76 -11.30 27.61
N PRO A 58 -22.23 -10.92 28.84
CA PRO A 58 -22.39 -11.87 29.93
C PRO A 58 -23.54 -12.84 29.68
N GLY A 59 -23.44 -14.04 30.22
CA GLY A 59 -24.51 -15.03 30.19
C GLY A 59 -24.69 -15.78 28.88
N VAL A 60 -23.77 -15.62 27.92
CA VAL A 60 -23.79 -16.32 26.66
C VAL A 60 -22.37 -16.67 26.21
N PHE A 61 -22.20 -17.84 25.62
CA PHE A 61 -21.07 -18.22 24.81
C PHE A 61 -21.55 -18.93 23.56
N ARG A 62 -20.71 -19.03 22.55
CA ARG A 62 -21.04 -19.55 21.22
C ARG A 62 -20.29 -20.83 20.92
N ILE A 63 -20.95 -21.74 20.19
CA ILE A 63 -20.33 -22.97 19.69
C ILE A 63 -20.54 -23.13 18.19
N LYS A 64 -19.62 -23.82 17.55
CA LYS A 64 -19.78 -24.35 16.20
C LYS A 64 -19.75 -25.87 16.23
N LEU A 65 -20.75 -26.50 15.64
CA LEU A 65 -20.75 -27.96 15.44
C LEU A 65 -19.86 -28.34 14.24
N ARG A 66 -19.34 -29.56 14.29
CA ARG A 66 -18.70 -30.16 13.10
C ARG A 66 -19.72 -30.44 12.02
N GLU A 67 -19.34 -30.40 10.76
CA GLU A 67 -20.20 -30.72 9.62
C GLU A 67 -20.80 -32.13 9.68
N THR A 68 -20.13 -33.07 10.32
CA THR A 68 -20.59 -34.46 10.51
C THR A 68 -21.57 -34.63 11.66
N ALA A 69 -21.76 -33.60 12.49
CA ALA A 69 -22.70 -33.64 13.62
C ALA A 69 -24.14 -33.38 13.12
N ALA A 70 -25.11 -33.96 13.83
CA ALA A 70 -26.51 -33.63 13.63
C ALA A 70 -26.79 -32.19 14.13
N GLU A 71 -27.72 -31.50 13.44
CA GLU A 71 -28.15 -30.18 13.91
C GLU A 71 -28.89 -30.30 15.25
N LEU A 72 -28.69 -29.34 16.17
CA LEU A 72 -29.37 -29.34 17.47
C LEU A 72 -30.86 -29.01 17.30
N ASP A 73 -31.72 -29.75 18.00
CA ASP A 73 -33.11 -29.32 18.21
C ASP A 73 -33.15 -28.28 19.35
N THR A 74 -33.09 -26.99 18.98
CA THR A 74 -33.09 -25.90 19.94
C THR A 74 -34.39 -25.76 20.74
N ARG A 75 -35.51 -26.31 20.24
CA ARG A 75 -36.82 -26.30 20.94
C ARG A 75 -36.86 -27.21 22.17
N ALA A 76 -35.95 -28.18 22.21
CA ALA A 76 -35.84 -29.13 23.32
C ALA A 76 -35.39 -28.45 24.62
N PHE A 77 -34.61 -27.36 24.57
CA PHE A 77 -34.16 -26.59 25.76
C PHE A 77 -35.24 -25.66 26.32
N THR A 78 -36.30 -25.41 25.58
CA THR A 78 -37.42 -24.54 26.03
C THR A 78 -38.62 -25.34 26.61
N ARG A 79 -38.60 -26.67 26.46
CA ARG A 79 -39.65 -27.60 26.95
C ARG A 79 -39.01 -28.68 27.82
N SER A 80 -39.39 -28.77 29.09
CA SER A 80 -38.90 -29.76 30.01
C SER A 80 -39.00 -31.20 29.44
N GLY A 81 -37.83 -31.80 29.08
CA GLY A 81 -37.78 -33.28 28.97
C GLY A 81 -37.26 -33.88 27.66
N SER A 82 -36.92 -33.11 26.62
CA SER A 82 -36.30 -33.70 25.43
C SER A 82 -34.90 -33.08 25.20
N GLY A 83 -33.85 -33.89 25.03
CA GLY A 83 -32.49 -33.43 24.74
C GLY A 83 -32.34 -32.87 23.34
N SER A 84 -31.24 -32.18 23.05
CA SER A 84 -30.92 -31.55 21.74
C SER A 84 -30.75 -32.54 20.59
N GLY A 85 -30.72 -33.84 20.88
CA GLY A 85 -30.40 -34.90 19.95
C GLY A 85 -28.96 -35.37 20.01
N ILE A 86 -28.08 -34.66 20.74
CA ILE A 86 -26.67 -35.04 21.00
C ILE A 86 -26.44 -35.15 22.51
N ALA A 87 -26.40 -36.36 23.04
CA ALA A 87 -26.33 -36.62 24.47
C ALA A 87 -25.07 -36.02 25.15
N ALA A 88 -23.93 -36.02 24.45
CA ALA A 88 -22.69 -35.43 24.96
C ALA A 88 -22.82 -33.91 25.09
N PHE A 89 -23.46 -33.25 24.12
CA PHE A 89 -23.78 -31.83 24.16
C PHE A 89 -24.73 -31.50 25.33
N ASP A 90 -25.81 -32.29 25.52
CA ASP A 90 -26.81 -32.06 26.58
C ASP A 90 -26.15 -32.15 27.99
N ALA A 91 -25.26 -33.11 28.17
CA ALA A 91 -24.49 -33.24 29.40
C ALA A 91 -23.54 -32.04 29.62
N ALA A 92 -22.87 -31.56 28.58
CA ALA A 92 -21.98 -30.40 28.65
C ALA A 92 -22.77 -29.10 28.93
N ALA A 93 -23.86 -28.88 28.24
CA ALA A 93 -24.76 -27.73 28.45
C ALA A 93 -25.31 -27.71 29.90
N THR A 94 -25.67 -28.87 30.43
CA THR A 94 -26.13 -29.00 31.83
C THR A 94 -25.00 -28.61 32.81
N ARG A 95 -23.76 -29.06 32.59
CA ARG A 95 -22.60 -28.70 33.44
C ARG A 95 -22.33 -27.18 33.40
N ALA A 96 -22.47 -26.57 32.24
CA ALA A 96 -22.30 -25.12 32.03
C ALA A 96 -23.47 -24.31 32.65
N GLY A 97 -24.56 -24.96 33.08
CA GLY A 97 -25.74 -24.27 33.57
C GLY A 97 -26.57 -23.61 32.48
N ALA A 98 -26.57 -24.20 31.29
CA ALA A 98 -27.30 -23.68 30.15
C ALA A 98 -28.80 -23.57 30.44
N THR A 99 -29.39 -22.43 30.12
CA THR A 99 -30.82 -22.11 30.26
C THR A 99 -31.56 -22.12 28.94
N ALA A 100 -30.85 -21.84 27.84
CA ALA A 100 -31.35 -21.88 26.49
C ALA A 100 -30.23 -22.14 25.49
N VAL A 101 -30.59 -22.72 24.32
CA VAL A 101 -29.71 -22.85 23.16
C VAL A 101 -30.44 -22.28 21.95
N GLN A 102 -29.80 -21.36 21.23
CA GLN A 102 -30.40 -20.68 20.10
C GLN A 102 -29.46 -20.74 18.88
N ARG A 103 -30.03 -20.70 17.67
CA ARG A 103 -29.22 -20.56 16.46
C ARG A 103 -28.69 -19.14 16.37
N VAL A 104 -27.41 -19.00 16.03
CA VAL A 104 -26.81 -17.70 15.75
C VAL A 104 -27.36 -17.10 14.47
N PHE A 105 -27.49 -17.91 13.44
CA PHE A 105 -27.97 -17.49 12.15
C PHE A 105 -29.40 -18.01 11.89
N SER A 106 -30.28 -17.11 11.47
CA SER A 106 -31.65 -17.45 11.15
C SER A 106 -31.75 -18.55 10.06
N ASN A 107 -32.67 -19.50 10.23
CA ASN A 107 -33.00 -20.50 9.24
C ASN A 107 -34.14 -20.06 8.29
N GLY A 108 -34.32 -18.73 8.08
CA GLY A 108 -35.37 -18.22 7.15
C GLY A 108 -35.39 -18.91 5.82
N ASP A 109 -36.55 -19.00 5.16
CA ASP A 109 -36.73 -19.77 3.90
C ASP A 109 -35.90 -19.21 2.74
N ARG A 110 -35.75 -17.89 2.69
CA ARG A 110 -34.93 -17.25 1.65
C ARG A 110 -33.44 -17.47 1.95
N PHE A 111 -32.69 -17.93 0.96
CA PHE A 111 -31.24 -18.18 0.99
C PHE A 111 -30.79 -19.25 2.02
N ARG A 112 -31.66 -20.20 2.37
CA ARG A 112 -31.37 -21.26 3.33
C ARG A 112 -30.18 -22.13 2.90
N GLU A 113 -30.20 -22.62 1.64
CA GLU A 113 -29.13 -23.48 1.13
C GLU A 113 -27.81 -22.75 0.96
N ARG A 114 -27.85 -21.46 0.63
CA ARG A 114 -26.68 -20.60 0.60
C ARG A 114 -26.01 -20.50 1.99
N ARG A 115 -26.79 -20.26 3.05
CA ARG A 115 -26.31 -20.24 4.43
C ARG A 115 -25.78 -21.61 4.87
N ARG A 116 -26.40 -22.70 4.44
CA ARG A 116 -25.91 -24.06 4.72
C ARG A 116 -24.56 -24.30 4.05
N ARG A 117 -24.39 -23.95 2.78
CA ARG A 117 -23.10 -24.05 2.06
C ARG A 117 -22.00 -23.21 2.71
N ALA A 118 -22.36 -22.13 3.38
CA ALA A 118 -21.45 -21.29 4.15
C ALA A 118 -21.18 -21.83 5.58
N GLY A 119 -21.79 -22.96 5.97
CA GLY A 119 -21.61 -23.55 7.29
C GLY A 119 -22.29 -22.78 8.43
N LEU A 120 -23.12 -21.78 8.12
CA LEU A 120 -23.74 -20.90 9.13
C LEU A 120 -24.77 -21.63 9.99
N HIS A 121 -25.38 -22.70 9.51
CA HIS A 121 -26.36 -23.52 10.22
C HIS A 121 -25.75 -24.30 11.40
N LEU A 122 -24.42 -24.36 11.52
CA LEU A 122 -23.71 -25.11 12.56
C LEU A 122 -23.42 -24.28 13.82
N TRP A 123 -23.79 -22.98 13.83
CA TRP A 123 -23.49 -22.08 14.92
C TRP A 123 -24.67 -21.89 15.88
N TYR A 124 -24.38 -22.00 17.19
CA TYR A 124 -25.37 -21.89 18.25
C TYR A 124 -24.86 -21.06 19.43
N ASP A 125 -25.73 -20.21 20.00
CA ASP A 125 -25.51 -19.51 21.26
C ASP A 125 -26.06 -20.37 22.41
N VAL A 126 -25.21 -20.55 23.43
CA VAL A 126 -25.55 -21.25 24.68
C VAL A 126 -25.70 -20.20 25.76
N HIS A 127 -26.93 -19.93 26.14
CA HIS A 127 -27.25 -19.00 27.23
C HIS A 127 -27.21 -19.72 28.58
N PHE A 128 -26.66 -19.05 29.60
CA PHE A 128 -26.51 -19.59 30.95
C PHE A 128 -26.82 -18.52 32.01
N SER A 129 -26.96 -18.95 33.26
CA SER A 129 -27.18 -18.03 34.36
C SER A 129 -25.98 -17.09 34.55
N GLY A 130 -26.20 -15.76 34.57
CA GLY A 130 -25.14 -14.75 34.75
C GLY A 130 -24.44 -14.77 36.12
N ALA A 131 -24.68 -15.80 36.94
CA ALA A 131 -24.05 -15.99 38.25
C ALA A 131 -22.56 -16.44 38.12
N ILE A 132 -22.16 -16.93 36.97
CA ILE A 132 -20.78 -17.35 36.68
C ILE A 132 -20.23 -16.55 35.48
N SER A 133 -18.91 -16.50 35.35
CA SER A 133 -18.27 -15.80 34.21
C SER A 133 -18.42 -16.62 32.93
N VAL A 134 -18.29 -15.95 31.78
CA VAL A 134 -18.27 -16.62 30.44
C VAL A 134 -17.16 -17.65 30.37
N ALA A 135 -15.96 -17.33 30.88
CA ALA A 135 -14.83 -18.25 30.91
C ALA A 135 -15.11 -19.50 31.74
N GLU A 136 -15.73 -19.34 32.89
CA GLU A 136 -16.15 -20.45 33.78
C GLU A 136 -17.23 -21.32 33.13
N ALA A 137 -18.22 -20.69 32.45
CA ALA A 137 -19.26 -21.45 31.76
C ALA A 137 -18.68 -22.30 30.60
N MET A 138 -17.76 -21.71 29.82
CA MET A 138 -17.04 -22.43 28.75
C MET A 138 -16.17 -23.57 29.28
N GLU A 139 -15.47 -23.35 30.44
CA GLU A 139 -14.68 -24.38 31.08
C GLU A 139 -15.57 -25.55 31.61
N ARG A 140 -16.69 -25.22 32.23
CA ARG A 140 -17.68 -26.22 32.71
C ARG A 140 -18.32 -26.99 31.56
N PHE A 141 -18.55 -26.33 30.40
CA PHE A 141 -19.04 -26.97 29.15
C PHE A 141 -18.02 -28.03 28.74
N GLY A 142 -16.76 -27.64 28.67
CA GLY A 142 -15.65 -28.51 28.38
C GLY A 142 -15.64 -29.01 26.91
N ARG A 143 -14.87 -30.09 26.68
CA ARG A 143 -14.74 -30.65 25.34
C ARG A 143 -15.92 -31.61 25.02
N VAL A 144 -16.49 -31.40 23.81
CA VAL A 144 -17.52 -32.25 23.20
C VAL A 144 -17.03 -32.58 21.80
N ASP A 145 -17.02 -33.86 21.41
CA ASP A 145 -16.40 -34.30 20.15
C ASP A 145 -17.15 -33.74 18.92
N GLU A 146 -18.45 -33.51 19.02
CA GLU A 146 -19.29 -32.92 17.97
C GLU A 146 -19.09 -31.39 17.83
N VAL A 147 -18.44 -30.73 18.79
CA VAL A 147 -18.16 -29.29 18.79
C VAL A 147 -16.79 -29.04 18.21
N GLU A 148 -16.71 -28.19 17.17
CA GLU A 148 -15.48 -27.76 16.52
C GLU A 148 -14.82 -26.60 17.25
N CYS A 149 -15.63 -25.62 17.68
CA CYS A 149 -15.17 -24.37 18.29
C CYS A 149 -16.10 -23.95 19.43
N ILE A 150 -15.51 -23.34 20.46
CA ILE A 150 -16.23 -22.66 21.56
C ILE A 150 -15.60 -21.29 21.70
N GLU A 151 -16.40 -20.23 21.65
CA GLU A 151 -15.91 -18.86 21.74
C GLU A 151 -16.86 -17.95 22.55
N PRO A 152 -16.35 -16.90 23.20
CA PRO A 152 -17.18 -15.90 23.83
C PRO A 152 -17.77 -14.94 22.77
N VAL A 153 -18.85 -14.24 23.09
CA VAL A 153 -19.53 -13.28 22.22
C VAL A 153 -19.00 -11.88 22.51
N PRO A 154 -18.29 -11.21 21.60
CA PRO A 154 -17.70 -9.90 21.83
C PRO A 154 -18.77 -8.81 21.97
N ARG A 155 -18.46 -7.76 22.75
CA ARG A 155 -19.32 -6.59 22.96
C ARG A 155 -18.97 -5.49 21.97
N MET A 156 -19.97 -4.98 21.23
CA MET A 156 -19.85 -3.83 20.36
C MET A 156 -19.91 -2.53 21.16
N VAL A 157 -19.09 -1.55 20.76
CA VAL A 157 -19.09 -0.19 21.34
C VAL A 157 -19.09 0.85 20.22
N PRO A 158 -19.78 1.99 20.40
CA PRO A 158 -19.67 3.10 19.45
C PRO A 158 -18.22 3.55 19.32
N ALA A 159 -17.78 3.90 18.12
CA ALA A 159 -16.43 4.46 17.93
C ALA A 159 -16.37 5.94 18.39
N GLY A 160 -16.89 6.23 19.56
CA GLY A 160 -16.69 7.41 20.41
C GLY A 160 -16.72 8.79 19.72
N ALA A 161 -17.76 9.13 18.94
CA ALA A 161 -17.93 10.46 18.37
C ALA A 161 -19.11 11.19 19.00
N THR A 162 -18.91 12.45 19.40
CA THR A 162 -19.99 13.32 19.90
C THR A 162 -20.47 14.19 18.74
N VAL A 163 -21.78 14.15 18.45
CA VAL A 163 -22.43 15.01 17.46
C VAL A 163 -22.94 16.28 18.17
N SER A 164 -22.52 17.47 17.72
CA SER A 164 -23.04 18.74 18.14
C SER A 164 -24.03 19.29 17.11
N GLN A 165 -25.21 19.68 17.53
CA GLN A 165 -26.19 20.33 16.66
C GLN A 165 -25.73 21.75 16.36
N ALA A 166 -25.74 22.17 15.09
CA ALA A 166 -25.36 23.52 14.69
C ALA A 166 -26.49 24.49 14.93
N ASP A 167 -26.19 25.64 15.55
CA ASP A 167 -27.13 26.75 15.70
C ASP A 167 -27.07 27.70 14.49
N PHE A 168 -27.98 27.54 13.56
CA PHE A 168 -28.07 28.37 12.33
C PHE A 168 -28.56 29.80 12.59
N SER A 169 -28.96 30.16 13.80
CA SER A 169 -29.34 31.56 14.10
C SER A 169 -28.16 32.55 13.98
N ARG A 170 -26.92 32.02 13.89
CA ARG A 170 -25.68 32.81 13.79
C ARG A 170 -25.06 32.86 12.39
N THR A 171 -25.58 32.14 11.40
CA THR A 171 -25.03 32.10 10.04
C THR A 171 -25.62 33.15 9.09
N SER A 172 -25.94 34.35 9.59
CA SER A 172 -26.26 35.53 8.77
C SER A 172 -24.96 36.27 8.37
N GLY A 173 -24.04 35.61 7.74
CA GLY A 173 -22.80 36.20 7.22
C GLY A 173 -22.62 35.85 5.74
N SER A 174 -22.62 36.85 4.94
CA SER A 174 -22.53 37.11 3.52
C SER A 174 -21.55 36.30 2.63
N ASP A 175 -21.13 35.11 3.00
CA ASP A 175 -20.16 34.34 2.23
C ASP A 175 -20.75 33.06 1.60
N ASN A 176 -22.02 33.14 1.16
CA ASN A 176 -22.61 32.11 0.30
C ASN A 176 -21.95 32.14 -1.09
N VAL A 177 -20.76 31.55 -1.19
CA VAL A 177 -20.20 31.20 -2.50
C VAL A 177 -21.03 30.02 -3.00
N ALA A 178 -22.00 30.32 -3.88
CA ALA A 178 -22.75 29.26 -4.56
C ALA A 178 -21.75 28.35 -5.31
N ILE A 179 -21.77 27.05 -5.00
CA ILE A 179 -20.97 26.08 -5.73
C ILE A 179 -21.73 25.76 -7.02
N PRO A 180 -21.16 26.07 -8.21
CA PRO A 180 -21.84 25.85 -9.46
C PRO A 180 -22.32 24.41 -9.65
N GLY A 181 -23.60 24.24 -9.98
CA GLY A 181 -24.22 22.94 -10.21
C GLY A 181 -24.86 22.30 -8.99
N PHE A 182 -24.78 22.94 -7.80
CA PHE A 182 -25.45 22.49 -6.56
C PHE A 182 -26.31 23.61 -5.97
N ASP A 183 -27.51 23.25 -5.48
CA ASP A 183 -28.45 24.17 -4.86
C ASP A 183 -28.67 23.93 -3.36
N ASP A 184 -27.89 23.02 -2.77
CA ASP A 184 -27.91 22.67 -1.34
C ASP A 184 -27.22 23.77 -0.51
N PRO A 185 -27.97 24.56 0.29
CA PRO A 185 -27.45 25.80 0.86
C PRO A 185 -26.38 25.62 1.92
N LEU A 186 -26.27 24.44 2.54
CA LEU A 186 -25.30 24.13 3.56
C LEU A 186 -24.06 23.36 3.06
N LEU A 187 -23.98 23.08 1.76
CA LEU A 187 -22.80 22.46 1.14
C LEU A 187 -21.51 23.27 1.43
N VAL A 188 -21.62 24.59 1.55
CA VAL A 188 -20.52 25.49 1.90
C VAL A 188 -19.83 25.12 3.23
N ASN A 189 -20.52 24.44 4.15
CA ASN A 189 -19.97 23.99 5.43
C ASN A 189 -19.26 22.63 5.34
N GLN A 190 -19.39 21.92 4.22
CA GLN A 190 -18.80 20.59 3.99
C GLN A 190 -17.42 20.69 3.37
N TRP A 191 -16.44 21.14 4.16
CA TRP A 191 -15.06 21.34 3.71
C TRP A 191 -14.39 20.07 3.15
N ILE A 192 -14.88 18.88 3.48
CA ILE A 192 -14.39 17.62 2.98
C ILE A 192 -14.52 17.47 1.46
N TYR A 193 -15.38 18.25 0.81
CA TYR A 193 -15.65 18.19 -0.63
C TYR A 193 -14.88 19.21 -1.44
N HIS A 194 -14.53 20.35 -0.85
CA HIS A 194 -13.84 21.42 -1.55
C HIS A 194 -12.84 22.14 -0.65
N ARG A 195 -11.80 22.65 -1.26
CA ARG A 195 -10.79 23.47 -0.58
C ARG A 195 -11.43 24.79 -0.14
N VAL A 196 -11.70 24.91 1.12
CA VAL A 196 -12.07 26.19 1.73
C VAL A 196 -10.78 27.00 1.84
N GLY A 197 -10.43 27.72 0.77
CA GLY A 197 -9.24 28.55 0.74
C GLY A 197 -9.25 29.56 1.87
N ALA A 198 -8.05 29.95 2.35
CA ALA A 198 -7.76 31.13 3.18
C ALA A 198 -8.62 31.43 4.43
N ALA A 199 -9.89 31.07 4.47
CA ALA A 199 -10.79 31.35 5.60
C ALA A 199 -10.40 30.66 6.92
N VAL A 200 -9.50 29.69 6.85
CA VAL A 200 -9.09 28.84 8.00
C VAL A 200 -7.58 28.87 8.28
N GLY A 201 -6.80 29.66 7.53
CA GLY A 201 -5.36 29.85 7.80
C GLY A 201 -4.47 28.62 7.57
N SER A 202 -4.97 27.56 6.91
CA SER A 202 -4.21 26.36 6.60
C SER A 202 -3.62 26.42 5.20
N THR A 203 -2.34 26.09 5.06
CA THR A 203 -1.63 26.00 3.78
C THR A 203 -1.74 24.64 3.10
N ALA A 204 -2.17 23.61 3.84
CA ALA A 204 -2.37 22.25 3.32
C ALA A 204 -3.85 21.90 3.44
N VAL A 205 -4.57 21.95 2.32
CA VAL A 205 -6.00 21.65 2.29
C VAL A 205 -6.18 20.26 1.71
N ALA A 206 -6.60 19.32 2.56
CA ALA A 206 -7.03 18.00 2.17
C ALA A 206 -8.52 18.04 1.80
N ASP A 207 -8.90 17.45 0.68
CA ASP A 207 -10.28 17.19 0.26
C ASP A 207 -10.40 15.79 -0.37
N LEU A 208 -11.62 15.36 -0.68
CA LEU A 208 -11.90 14.04 -1.25
C LEU A 208 -11.78 14.00 -2.79
N ASN A 209 -11.52 15.12 -3.47
CA ASN A 209 -11.62 15.25 -4.92
C ASN A 209 -13.00 14.78 -5.45
N ILE A 210 -14.08 15.21 -4.81
CA ILE A 210 -15.42 14.68 -5.08
C ILE A 210 -16.07 15.29 -6.33
N PHE A 211 -15.84 16.56 -6.62
CA PHE A 211 -16.51 17.25 -7.74
C PHE A 211 -16.21 16.63 -9.11
N PRO A 212 -14.96 16.29 -9.43
CA PRO A 212 -14.70 15.53 -10.66
C PRO A 212 -15.39 14.16 -10.65
N ALA A 213 -15.41 13.45 -9.51
CA ALA A 213 -16.08 12.17 -9.40
C ALA A 213 -17.58 12.25 -9.68
N TRP A 214 -18.24 13.30 -9.24
CA TRP A 214 -19.66 13.55 -9.52
C TRP A 214 -19.98 13.81 -11.01
N SER A 215 -18.98 14.15 -11.81
CA SER A 215 -19.17 14.20 -13.27
C SER A 215 -19.34 12.81 -13.91
N VAL A 216 -18.94 11.75 -13.21
CA VAL A 216 -19.08 10.36 -13.66
C VAL A 216 -20.29 9.69 -13.05
N SER A 217 -20.50 9.86 -11.74
CA SER A 217 -21.63 9.28 -11.02
C SER A 217 -21.93 10.07 -9.75
N THR A 218 -23.20 10.24 -9.47
CA THR A 218 -23.72 10.83 -8.20
C THR A 218 -24.39 9.79 -7.32
N GLY A 219 -24.44 8.52 -7.75
CA GLY A 219 -25.09 7.41 -7.07
C GLY A 219 -26.07 6.68 -7.98
N HIS A 220 -26.82 5.73 -7.42
CA HIS A 220 -27.93 5.02 -8.09
C HIS A 220 -28.80 4.26 -7.07
N LYS A 221 -30.12 4.26 -7.27
CA LYS A 221 -31.11 3.61 -6.37
C LYS A 221 -30.91 2.10 -6.17
N ASP A 222 -30.26 1.41 -7.08
CA ASP A 222 -29.99 -0.02 -6.98
C ASP A 222 -28.78 -0.34 -6.10
N VAL A 223 -28.01 0.69 -5.66
CA VAL A 223 -26.91 0.55 -4.71
C VAL A 223 -27.45 0.74 -3.30
N VAL A 224 -27.43 -0.31 -2.51
CA VAL A 224 -27.90 -0.31 -1.12
C VAL A 224 -26.69 -0.30 -0.18
N VAL A 225 -26.63 0.69 0.70
CA VAL A 225 -25.63 0.82 1.75
C VAL A 225 -26.29 0.54 3.10
N ALA A 226 -25.89 -0.53 3.77
CA ALA A 226 -26.32 -0.81 5.15
C ALA A 226 -25.52 0.10 6.11
N VAL A 227 -26.19 1.00 6.78
CA VAL A 227 -25.64 1.87 7.82
C VAL A 227 -25.87 1.20 9.17
N VAL A 228 -24.81 0.54 9.66
CA VAL A 228 -24.82 -0.25 10.90
C VAL A 228 -24.40 0.66 12.04
N ASP A 229 -25.39 1.24 12.76
CA ASP A 229 -25.19 2.32 13.72
C ASP A 229 -26.36 2.41 14.73
N GLY A 230 -26.56 3.53 15.38
CA GLY A 230 -27.63 3.81 16.34
C GLY A 230 -29.03 4.07 15.74
N GLY A 231 -29.22 3.86 14.43
CA GLY A 231 -30.45 4.16 13.71
C GLY A 231 -30.43 5.51 12.96
N ILE A 232 -31.08 5.55 11.79
CA ILE A 232 -31.17 6.73 10.93
C ILE A 232 -32.51 7.45 11.21
N ASP A 233 -32.51 8.77 11.22
CA ASP A 233 -33.74 9.56 11.10
C ASP A 233 -34.26 9.47 9.64
N TYR A 234 -35.02 8.41 9.37
CA TYR A 234 -35.60 8.12 8.07
C TYR A 234 -36.69 9.11 7.62
N THR A 235 -37.07 10.04 8.54
CA THR A 235 -38.01 11.13 8.26
C THR A 235 -37.32 12.46 7.95
N HIS A 236 -36.00 12.51 8.14
CA HIS A 236 -35.23 13.72 7.86
C HIS A 236 -35.43 14.17 6.41
N PRO A 237 -35.83 15.43 6.15
CA PRO A 237 -36.20 15.88 4.82
C PRO A 237 -35.07 15.71 3.79
N ASP A 238 -33.82 15.79 4.23
CA ASP A 238 -32.62 15.63 3.38
C ASP A 238 -32.14 14.16 3.23
N LEU A 239 -32.87 13.19 3.82
CA LEU A 239 -32.55 11.76 3.72
C LEU A 239 -33.69 10.93 3.15
N ALA A 240 -34.95 11.34 3.40
CA ALA A 240 -36.15 10.53 3.22
C ALA A 240 -36.29 9.91 1.82
N ALA A 241 -35.85 10.62 0.76
CA ALA A 241 -35.92 10.14 -0.63
C ALA A 241 -34.86 9.06 -0.93
N ASN A 242 -33.79 9.00 -0.18
CA ASN A 242 -32.69 8.03 -0.34
C ASN A 242 -32.75 6.87 0.69
N ILE A 243 -33.79 6.84 1.54
CA ILE A 243 -33.97 5.72 2.48
C ILE A 243 -34.38 4.45 1.72
N TRP A 244 -33.70 3.35 2.05
CA TRP A 244 -34.09 2.02 1.63
C TRP A 244 -35.44 1.62 2.26
N ARG A 245 -36.27 0.95 1.50
CA ARG A 245 -37.53 0.38 2.01
C ARG A 245 -37.73 -1.01 1.45
N ASP A 246 -38.19 -1.93 2.31
CA ASP A 246 -38.64 -3.23 1.87
C ASP A 246 -40.05 -3.16 1.22
N GLY A 247 -40.56 -4.29 0.77
CA GLY A 247 -41.90 -4.39 0.16
C GLY A 247 -43.07 -4.07 1.13
N GLN A 248 -42.80 -3.94 2.43
CA GLN A 248 -43.78 -3.63 3.49
C GLN A 248 -43.58 -2.20 4.05
N GLY A 249 -42.59 -1.47 3.57
CA GLY A 249 -42.30 -0.08 3.95
C GLY A 249 -41.33 0.10 5.10
N ALA A 250 -40.75 -0.99 5.65
CA ALA A 250 -39.72 -0.89 6.67
C ALA A 250 -38.44 -0.26 6.12
N CYS A 251 -37.79 0.60 6.93
CA CYS A 251 -36.58 1.37 6.54
C CYS A 251 -35.29 0.60 6.86
N GLY A 252 -35.41 -0.54 7.55
CA GLY A 252 -34.28 -1.33 8.04
C GLY A 252 -34.70 -2.26 9.17
N TYR A 253 -33.76 -2.58 10.06
CA TYR A 253 -33.99 -3.50 11.16
C TYR A 253 -33.28 -3.05 12.45
N ASN A 254 -33.98 -3.16 13.57
CA ASN A 254 -33.45 -2.92 14.90
C ASN A 254 -32.98 -4.24 15.50
N PHE A 255 -31.68 -4.50 15.47
CA PHE A 255 -31.06 -5.73 15.96
C PHE A 255 -31.05 -5.83 17.50
N CYS A 256 -31.24 -4.72 18.21
CA CYS A 256 -31.37 -4.73 19.68
C CYS A 256 -32.74 -5.22 20.14
N ARG A 257 -33.78 -4.94 19.34
CA ARG A 257 -35.19 -5.28 19.65
C ARG A 257 -35.76 -6.38 18.75
N HIS A 258 -35.00 -6.82 17.79
CA HIS A 258 -35.39 -7.82 16.77
C HIS A 258 -36.73 -7.47 16.08
N ASN A 259 -36.84 -6.20 15.64
CA ASN A 259 -38.04 -5.69 14.93
C ASN A 259 -37.65 -4.62 13.88
N THR A 260 -38.64 -4.08 13.18
CA THR A 260 -38.44 -3.03 12.16
C THR A 260 -38.66 -1.61 12.68
N GLU A 261 -38.83 -1.44 13.97
CA GLU A 261 -39.01 -0.11 14.59
C GLU A 261 -37.64 0.51 14.87
N ILE A 262 -37.27 1.51 14.06
CA ILE A 262 -36.01 2.24 14.19
C ILE A 262 -36.17 3.43 15.14
N THR A 263 -35.30 3.50 16.13
CA THR A 263 -35.14 4.68 16.98
C THR A 263 -33.96 5.51 16.44
N PRO A 264 -34.20 6.72 15.89
CA PRO A 264 -33.11 7.53 15.32
C PRO A 264 -32.06 7.95 16.35
N SER A 265 -30.79 7.93 15.94
CA SER A 265 -29.69 8.56 16.68
C SER A 265 -29.04 9.65 15.84
N SER A 266 -28.54 10.71 16.49
CA SER A 266 -27.79 11.75 15.76
C SER A 266 -26.53 11.23 15.13
N HIS A 267 -25.85 10.24 15.73
CA HIS A 267 -24.64 9.64 15.18
C HIS A 267 -24.94 8.85 13.88
N GLY A 268 -25.89 7.91 13.91
CA GLY A 268 -26.29 7.15 12.72
C GLY A 268 -26.87 8.01 11.60
N THR A 269 -27.64 9.08 11.98
CA THR A 269 -28.16 10.05 11.02
C THR A 269 -27.04 10.86 10.36
N HIS A 270 -26.00 11.25 11.12
CA HIS A 270 -24.83 11.98 10.61
C HIS A 270 -24.01 11.12 9.64
N VAL A 271 -23.77 9.86 9.98
CA VAL A 271 -23.12 8.86 9.11
C VAL A 271 -23.91 8.69 7.80
N ALA A 272 -25.22 8.53 7.90
CA ALA A 272 -26.11 8.38 6.76
C ALA A 272 -26.07 9.59 5.81
N GLY A 273 -26.10 10.81 6.36
CA GLY A 273 -26.03 12.04 5.57
C GLY A 273 -24.72 12.22 4.81
N THR A 274 -23.61 11.84 5.43
CA THR A 274 -22.29 11.84 4.75
C THR A 274 -22.28 10.91 3.54
N ILE A 275 -22.96 9.77 3.59
CA ILE A 275 -23.04 8.82 2.47
C ILE A 275 -24.03 9.32 1.42
N GLY A 276 -25.24 9.72 1.81
CA GLY A 276 -26.32 9.86 0.86
C GLY A 276 -27.43 10.84 1.24
N ALA A 277 -27.10 11.98 1.88
CA ALA A 277 -28.03 13.13 1.89
C ALA A 277 -28.38 13.48 0.44
N VAL A 278 -29.61 13.91 0.19
CA VAL A 278 -30.14 14.12 -1.16
C VAL A 278 -29.52 15.39 -1.76
N ASN A 279 -28.73 15.25 -2.82
CA ASN A 279 -28.14 16.41 -3.49
C ASN A 279 -29.16 17.13 -4.40
N ASN A 280 -28.99 18.43 -4.60
CA ASN A 280 -29.79 19.25 -5.49
C ASN A 280 -31.30 19.16 -5.19
N ASN A 281 -31.64 19.22 -3.91
CA ASN A 281 -33.03 19.24 -3.44
C ASN A 281 -33.45 20.61 -2.85
N GLY A 282 -32.54 21.62 -2.91
CA GLY A 282 -32.76 23.00 -2.44
C GLY A 282 -32.69 23.17 -0.93
N ILE A 283 -32.30 22.13 -0.16
CA ILE A 283 -32.16 22.14 1.29
C ILE A 283 -30.89 21.47 1.74
N GLY A 284 -30.40 21.84 2.92
CA GLY A 284 -29.40 21.10 3.66
C GLY A 284 -28.04 20.91 2.98
N VAL A 285 -27.58 19.66 2.99
CA VAL A 285 -26.22 19.25 2.67
C VAL A 285 -26.18 18.24 1.52
N CYS A 286 -25.01 18.06 0.90
CA CYS A 286 -24.79 17.00 -0.08
C CYS A 286 -24.26 15.72 0.60
N GLY A 287 -24.79 14.55 0.21
CA GLY A 287 -24.17 13.25 0.44
C GLY A 287 -23.23 12.89 -0.69
N ILE A 288 -22.18 12.09 -0.39
CA ILE A 288 -21.20 11.66 -1.42
C ILE A 288 -21.88 10.94 -2.59
N ALA A 289 -22.88 10.12 -2.29
CA ALA A 289 -23.67 9.37 -3.27
C ALA A 289 -25.15 9.75 -3.22
N GLY A 290 -25.44 11.01 -2.94
CA GLY A 290 -26.79 11.57 -2.70
C GLY A 290 -27.66 11.70 -3.94
N GLY A 291 -27.10 11.55 -5.14
CA GLY A 291 -27.81 11.74 -6.40
C GLY A 291 -27.53 13.11 -7.03
N ASP A 292 -28.38 13.48 -7.99
CA ASP A 292 -28.31 14.75 -8.75
C ASP A 292 -29.61 15.56 -8.66
N GLY A 293 -30.48 15.25 -7.71
CA GLY A 293 -31.81 15.85 -7.56
C GLY A 293 -32.91 15.11 -8.32
N THR A 294 -32.59 14.23 -9.27
CA THR A 294 -33.60 13.41 -9.95
C THR A 294 -33.99 12.20 -9.07
N PRO A 295 -35.27 11.80 -9.07
CA PRO A 295 -35.73 10.65 -8.29
C PRO A 295 -34.98 9.36 -8.65
N GLY A 296 -34.32 8.75 -7.67
CA GLY A 296 -33.61 7.50 -7.85
C GLY A 296 -32.16 7.62 -8.32
N SER A 297 -31.62 8.83 -8.47
CA SER A 297 -30.20 9.05 -8.78
C SER A 297 -29.27 8.80 -7.56
N GLY A 298 -29.78 8.94 -6.34
CA GLY A 298 -29.03 8.64 -5.11
C GLY A 298 -29.09 7.17 -4.71
N VAL A 299 -28.16 6.76 -3.84
CA VAL A 299 -28.13 5.41 -3.23
C VAL A 299 -29.30 5.17 -2.29
N ARG A 300 -29.45 3.94 -1.81
CA ARG A 300 -30.43 3.59 -0.78
C ARG A 300 -29.71 3.30 0.54
N LEU A 301 -30.11 4.05 1.58
CA LEU A 301 -29.60 3.93 2.94
C LEU A 301 -30.48 3.00 3.76
N MET A 302 -29.97 1.83 4.13
CA MET A 302 -30.64 0.83 4.94
C MET A 302 -30.27 1.05 6.41
N SER A 303 -31.24 1.34 7.28
CA SER A 303 -31.00 1.60 8.70
C SER A 303 -30.85 0.29 9.49
N CYS A 304 -29.64 0.01 9.96
CA CYS A 304 -29.30 -1.18 10.73
C CYS A 304 -28.96 -0.75 12.16
N GLN A 305 -29.98 -0.71 13.04
CA GLN A 305 -29.82 -0.22 14.41
C GLN A 305 -29.19 -1.30 15.30
N ILE A 306 -28.02 -0.99 15.87
CA ILE A 306 -27.26 -1.88 16.75
C ILE A 306 -27.02 -1.31 18.14
N PHE A 307 -27.35 -0.03 18.34
CA PHE A 307 -27.30 0.65 19.65
C PHE A 307 -28.69 1.14 20.00
N ASP A 308 -29.10 0.90 21.24
CA ASP A 308 -30.35 1.33 21.82
C ASP A 308 -30.08 1.94 23.22
N GLU A 309 -30.97 1.79 24.16
CA GLU A 309 -30.76 2.25 25.54
C GLU A 309 -29.58 1.53 26.22
N PRO A 310 -28.83 2.21 27.11
CA PRO A 310 -27.72 1.58 27.84
C PRO A 310 -28.12 0.27 28.52
N GLY A 311 -27.36 -0.79 28.28
CA GLY A 311 -27.55 -2.12 28.88
C GLY A 311 -28.33 -3.13 28.03
N ARG A 312 -28.67 -2.82 26.76
CA ARG A 312 -29.23 -3.78 25.78
C ARG A 312 -28.18 -4.16 24.74
N ASP A 313 -27.26 -5.02 25.12
CA ASP A 313 -26.18 -5.54 24.26
C ASP A 313 -26.68 -6.79 23.49
N ALA A 314 -27.75 -6.68 22.70
CA ALA A 314 -28.37 -7.84 22.03
C ALA A 314 -27.94 -8.01 20.57
N ALA A 315 -27.45 -6.95 19.93
CA ALA A 315 -27.00 -7.00 18.54
C ALA A 315 -25.67 -7.78 18.38
N THR A 316 -25.56 -8.59 17.34
CA THR A 316 -24.32 -9.32 17.02
C THR A 316 -23.95 -9.11 15.54
N ILE A 317 -22.65 -9.08 15.23
CA ILE A 317 -22.16 -8.90 13.87
C ILE A 317 -22.66 -10.03 12.95
N GLU A 318 -22.86 -11.20 13.50
CA GLU A 318 -23.30 -12.37 12.79
C GLU A 318 -24.70 -12.19 12.19
N GLU A 319 -25.64 -11.71 13.00
CA GLU A 319 -26.98 -11.43 12.52
C GLU A 319 -27.00 -10.28 11.51
N ILE A 320 -26.27 -9.21 11.79
CA ILE A 320 -26.20 -8.00 10.98
C ILE A 320 -25.68 -8.30 9.57
N MET A 321 -24.54 -8.96 9.46
CA MET A 321 -23.90 -9.21 8.16
C MET A 321 -24.74 -10.12 7.28
N VAL A 322 -25.35 -11.15 7.86
CA VAL A 322 -26.20 -12.08 7.08
C VAL A 322 -27.51 -11.41 6.69
N TRP A 323 -28.16 -10.71 7.61
CA TRP A 323 -29.42 -10.04 7.33
C TRP A 323 -29.27 -8.98 6.24
N THR A 324 -28.25 -8.13 6.33
CA THR A 324 -28.03 -7.04 5.36
C THR A 324 -27.67 -7.57 3.97
N ALA A 325 -26.85 -8.63 3.86
CA ALA A 325 -26.57 -9.31 2.60
C ALA A 325 -27.83 -9.88 1.95
N ASP A 326 -28.69 -10.49 2.75
CA ASP A 326 -29.91 -11.14 2.30
C ASP A 326 -31.02 -10.14 1.92
N HIS A 327 -30.92 -8.88 2.37
CA HIS A 327 -31.84 -7.78 2.06
C HIS A 327 -31.31 -6.82 1.00
N GLY A 328 -30.19 -7.19 0.33
CA GLY A 328 -29.73 -6.54 -0.89
C GLY A 328 -28.68 -5.46 -0.69
N ALA A 329 -28.18 -5.25 0.54
CA ALA A 329 -27.02 -4.38 0.73
C ALA A 329 -25.77 -5.00 0.09
N VAL A 330 -24.97 -4.16 -0.59
CA VAL A 330 -23.67 -4.55 -1.17
C VAL A 330 -22.52 -3.80 -0.52
N ILE A 331 -22.81 -2.81 0.31
CA ILE A 331 -21.86 -2.04 1.13
C ILE A 331 -22.35 -2.09 2.57
N SER A 332 -21.49 -2.47 3.50
CA SER A 332 -21.73 -2.40 4.95
C SER A 332 -20.84 -1.31 5.53
N GLN A 333 -21.46 -0.25 6.02
CA GLN A 333 -20.84 0.87 6.72
C GLN A 333 -20.91 0.67 8.23
N ASN A 334 -19.75 0.69 8.91
CA ASN A 334 -19.65 0.37 10.33
C ASN A 334 -18.81 1.43 11.06
N SER A 335 -19.47 2.31 11.79
CA SER A 335 -18.85 3.36 12.63
C SER A 335 -18.79 2.96 14.11
N TRP A 336 -18.38 1.72 14.37
CA TRP A 336 -18.27 1.11 15.69
C TRP A 336 -17.10 0.12 15.74
N THR A 337 -16.72 -0.31 16.95
CA THR A 337 -15.66 -1.28 17.19
C THR A 337 -16.08 -2.28 18.26
N TYR A 338 -15.33 -3.33 18.46
CA TYR A 338 -15.32 -4.05 19.74
C TYR A 338 -14.47 -3.29 20.75
N VAL A 339 -14.61 -3.64 22.02
CA VAL A 339 -13.73 -3.10 23.09
C VAL A 339 -12.28 -3.38 22.71
N PRO A 340 -11.39 -2.37 22.70
CA PRO A 340 -9.98 -2.58 22.34
C PRO A 340 -9.28 -3.57 23.27
N GLY A 341 -8.39 -4.39 22.71
CA GLY A 341 -7.62 -5.41 23.45
C GLY A 341 -8.04 -6.86 23.18
N LEU A 342 -9.04 -7.08 22.31
CA LEU A 342 -9.32 -8.44 21.82
C LEU A 342 -8.15 -8.92 20.92
N PRO A 343 -7.68 -10.18 21.12
CA PRO A 343 -6.53 -10.70 20.37
C PRO A 343 -6.85 -11.04 18.91
N ASP A 344 -8.11 -11.30 18.57
CA ASP A 344 -8.58 -11.66 17.23
C ASP A 344 -10.10 -11.48 17.13
N LEU A 345 -10.62 -11.46 15.90
CA LEU A 345 -12.04 -11.54 15.62
C LEU A 345 -12.54 -12.97 15.87
N SER A 346 -13.75 -13.12 16.45
CA SER A 346 -14.39 -14.42 16.63
C SER A 346 -14.52 -15.17 15.30
N GLN A 347 -14.49 -16.50 15.32
CA GLN A 347 -14.65 -17.33 14.12
C GLN A 347 -16.05 -17.17 13.50
N SER A 348 -17.06 -16.98 14.34
CA SER A 348 -18.42 -16.68 13.89
C SER A 348 -18.51 -15.32 13.20
N GLY A 349 -17.85 -14.30 13.75
CA GLY A 349 -17.75 -12.97 13.14
C GLY A 349 -17.02 -12.98 11.79
N LYS A 350 -15.91 -13.73 11.70
CA LYS A 350 -15.23 -13.98 10.41
C LYS A 350 -16.16 -14.65 9.41
N ALA A 351 -16.90 -15.69 9.81
CA ALA A 351 -17.85 -16.40 8.94
C ALA A 351 -18.97 -15.49 8.44
N ALA A 352 -19.45 -14.57 9.27
CA ALA A 352 -20.50 -13.62 8.91
C ALA A 352 -20.01 -12.56 7.91
N ILE A 353 -18.83 -11.97 8.17
CA ILE A 353 -18.19 -11.01 7.25
C ILE A 353 -17.90 -11.69 5.92
N ASP A 354 -17.33 -12.90 5.93
CA ASP A 354 -17.04 -13.69 4.74
C ASP A 354 -18.32 -14.01 3.94
N TYR A 355 -19.43 -14.26 4.63
CA TYR A 355 -20.71 -14.45 3.98
C TYR A 355 -21.17 -13.18 3.25
N PHE A 356 -21.08 -11.99 3.88
CA PHE A 356 -21.43 -10.72 3.25
C PHE A 356 -20.55 -10.46 2.02
N ILE A 357 -19.22 -10.60 2.18
CA ILE A 357 -18.26 -10.39 1.09
C ILE A 357 -18.54 -11.30 -0.10
N LYS A 358 -18.91 -12.55 0.15
CA LYS A 358 -19.11 -13.54 -0.89
C LYS A 358 -20.49 -13.49 -1.55
N TYR A 359 -21.55 -13.22 -0.79
CA TYR A 359 -22.92 -13.48 -1.22
C TYR A 359 -23.81 -12.23 -1.32
N ALA A 360 -23.43 -11.08 -0.83
CA ALA A 360 -24.19 -9.85 -1.06
C ALA A 360 -24.33 -9.59 -2.57
N GLY A 361 -25.49 -9.11 -3.00
CA GLY A 361 -25.79 -8.89 -4.41
C GLY A 361 -25.90 -10.17 -5.27
N CYS A 362 -26.04 -11.35 -4.65
CA CYS A 362 -26.14 -12.64 -5.35
C CYS A 362 -27.44 -13.38 -5.05
N ASP A 363 -27.83 -14.27 -5.95
CA ASP A 363 -28.93 -15.23 -5.76
C ASP A 363 -28.54 -16.41 -4.84
N GLU A 364 -29.43 -17.38 -4.70
CA GLU A 364 -29.20 -18.60 -3.91
C GLU A 364 -27.98 -19.39 -4.38
N ASN A 365 -27.68 -19.35 -5.68
CA ASN A 365 -26.56 -20.09 -6.28
C ASN A 365 -25.23 -19.32 -6.30
N GLY A 366 -25.23 -18.05 -5.86
CA GLY A 366 -24.06 -17.16 -5.88
C GLY A 366 -23.83 -16.46 -7.23
N ASN A 367 -24.86 -16.43 -8.10
CA ASN A 367 -24.82 -15.62 -9.31
C ASN A 367 -25.17 -14.17 -8.98
N GLN A 368 -24.50 -13.22 -9.63
CA GLN A 368 -24.80 -11.81 -9.46
C GLN A 368 -26.22 -11.47 -9.90
N THR A 369 -26.97 -10.82 -9.02
CA THR A 369 -28.32 -10.28 -9.27
C THR A 369 -28.44 -8.82 -8.89
N GLY A 370 -27.53 -8.33 -8.06
CA GLY A 370 -27.40 -6.93 -7.65
C GLY A 370 -26.35 -6.17 -8.47
N PRO A 371 -26.07 -4.91 -8.12
CA PRO A 371 -25.13 -4.06 -8.86
C PRO A 371 -23.67 -4.54 -8.74
N MET A 372 -23.37 -5.41 -7.79
CA MET A 372 -22.03 -5.97 -7.58
C MET A 372 -22.16 -7.44 -7.14
N LYS A 373 -21.19 -8.26 -7.55
CA LYS A 373 -21.05 -9.63 -7.05
C LYS A 373 -20.21 -9.62 -5.78
N GLY A 374 -20.81 -10.03 -4.68
CA GLY A 374 -20.22 -9.91 -3.35
C GLY A 374 -20.43 -8.51 -2.77
N GLY A 375 -20.03 -8.33 -1.51
CA GLY A 375 -20.14 -7.07 -0.79
C GLY A 375 -18.81 -6.56 -0.25
N ILE A 376 -18.76 -5.27 0.09
CA ILE A 376 -17.62 -4.67 0.79
C ILE A 376 -18.03 -4.25 2.19
N VAL A 377 -17.14 -4.50 3.16
CA VAL A 377 -17.36 -4.16 4.57
C VAL A 377 -16.32 -3.12 4.97
N ILE A 378 -16.79 -1.95 5.44
CA ILE A 378 -15.95 -0.81 5.78
C ILE A 378 -16.13 -0.50 7.26
N PHE A 379 -15.02 -0.38 7.98
CA PHE A 379 -15.00 -0.09 9.42
C PHE A 379 -14.22 1.17 9.76
N ALA A 380 -14.73 1.92 10.73
CA ALA A 380 -13.95 2.92 11.43
C ALA A 380 -12.81 2.24 12.22
N ALA A 381 -11.61 2.83 12.22
CA ALA A 381 -10.45 2.27 12.92
C ALA A 381 -10.58 2.35 14.45
N GLY A 382 -11.45 3.22 14.98
CA GLY A 382 -11.56 3.52 16.42
C GLY A 382 -10.85 4.82 16.80
N ASN A 383 -11.15 5.31 18.00
CA ASN A 383 -10.77 6.66 18.43
C ASN A 383 -9.95 6.68 19.74
N ASP A 384 -9.18 5.64 20.01
CA ASP A 384 -8.42 5.45 21.23
C ASP A 384 -6.96 5.95 21.10
N GLY A 385 -6.52 6.32 19.88
CA GLY A 385 -5.17 6.81 19.58
C GLY A 385 -4.10 5.73 19.71
N ILE A 386 -4.45 4.46 19.55
CA ILE A 386 -3.57 3.29 19.71
C ILE A 386 -3.18 2.66 18.37
N SER A 387 -2.06 1.93 18.38
CA SER A 387 -1.55 1.18 17.22
C SER A 387 -1.96 -0.28 17.19
N ASP A 388 -2.40 -0.82 18.33
CA ASP A 388 -2.82 -2.21 18.44
C ASP A 388 -4.05 -2.47 17.57
N PRO A 389 -4.15 -3.67 16.97
CA PRO A 389 -5.31 -4.04 16.16
C PRO A 389 -6.62 -3.95 16.93
N VAL A 390 -7.61 -3.25 16.36
CA VAL A 390 -8.97 -3.14 16.91
C VAL A 390 -9.96 -3.81 15.97
N PHE A 391 -10.62 -4.84 16.47
CA PHE A 391 -11.60 -5.59 15.70
C PHE A 391 -13.01 -4.99 15.76
N PRO A 392 -13.83 -5.20 14.72
CA PRO A 392 -13.60 -5.99 13.50
C PRO A 392 -12.75 -5.31 12.42
N GLY A 393 -12.40 -4.01 12.58
CA GLY A 393 -11.65 -3.22 11.59
C GLY A 393 -10.30 -3.84 11.19
N ALA A 394 -9.64 -4.53 12.13
CA ALA A 394 -8.34 -5.18 11.87
C ALA A 394 -8.45 -6.56 11.17
N TYR A 395 -9.66 -7.00 10.79
CA TYR A 395 -9.81 -8.21 9.99
C TYR A 395 -9.40 -7.94 8.53
N GLU A 396 -8.46 -8.71 8.00
CA GLU A 396 -7.79 -8.50 6.71
C GLU A 396 -8.70 -8.36 5.48
N LYS A 397 -9.97 -8.83 5.57
CA LYS A 397 -10.92 -8.79 4.46
C LYS A 397 -11.84 -7.57 4.48
N VAL A 398 -11.84 -6.79 5.53
CA VAL A 398 -12.60 -5.53 5.60
C VAL A 398 -11.71 -4.35 5.16
N VAL A 399 -12.28 -3.17 5.05
CA VAL A 399 -11.54 -1.92 4.81
C VAL A 399 -11.54 -1.11 6.10
N ALA A 400 -10.39 -0.99 6.74
CA ALA A 400 -10.19 -0.19 7.94
C ALA A 400 -9.82 1.25 7.60
N VAL A 401 -10.54 2.23 8.17
CA VAL A 401 -10.39 3.65 7.81
C VAL A 401 -9.94 4.48 9.02
N ALA A 402 -8.75 5.07 8.92
CA ALA A 402 -8.20 6.04 9.87
C ALA A 402 -8.72 7.46 9.58
N SER A 403 -8.60 8.37 10.57
CA SER A 403 -9.08 9.75 10.48
C SER A 403 -7.96 10.77 10.34
N LEU A 404 -8.08 11.64 9.32
CA LEU A 404 -7.26 12.82 9.12
C LEU A 404 -8.08 14.10 9.36
N GLY A 405 -7.39 15.17 9.75
CA GLY A 405 -7.95 16.52 9.88
C GLY A 405 -7.94 17.29 8.56
N ILE A 406 -8.47 18.52 8.59
CA ILE A 406 -8.48 19.45 7.45
C ILE A 406 -7.08 19.77 6.92
N ASP A 407 -6.08 19.71 7.78
CA ASP A 407 -4.66 19.91 7.47
C ASP A 407 -3.97 18.64 6.93
N GLY A 408 -4.72 17.56 6.74
CA GLY A 408 -4.21 16.26 6.32
C GLY A 408 -3.42 15.50 7.38
N ARG A 409 -3.30 16.02 8.61
CA ARG A 409 -2.61 15.34 9.71
C ARG A 409 -3.51 14.31 10.37
N LYS A 410 -2.89 13.24 10.89
CA LYS A 410 -3.59 12.24 11.68
C LYS A 410 -4.25 12.88 12.89
N VAL A 411 -5.53 12.67 13.07
CA VAL A 411 -6.27 13.12 14.26
C VAL A 411 -5.73 12.37 15.49
N ALA A 412 -5.53 13.10 16.61
CA ALA A 412 -4.90 12.54 17.81
C ALA A 412 -5.59 11.24 18.30
N GLY A 413 -6.94 11.23 18.33
CA GLY A 413 -7.72 10.06 18.73
C GLY A 413 -7.75 8.92 17.69
N SER A 414 -7.47 9.16 16.42
CA SER A 414 -7.54 8.09 15.41
C SER A 414 -6.58 6.94 15.73
N ASN A 415 -7.09 5.72 15.77
CA ASN A 415 -6.26 4.54 15.79
C ASN A 415 -5.46 4.44 14.49
N TYR A 416 -4.33 3.77 14.52
CA TYR A 416 -3.35 3.65 13.45
C TYR A 416 -2.62 2.31 13.54
N GLY A 417 -1.92 1.90 12.51
CA GLY A 417 -1.17 0.64 12.49
C GLY A 417 -1.12 0.03 11.10
N SER A 418 -0.33 -1.02 10.93
CA SER A 418 -0.18 -1.74 9.66
C SER A 418 -1.46 -2.45 9.19
N TRP A 419 -2.48 -2.50 10.03
CA TRP A 419 -3.79 -3.08 9.76
C TRP A 419 -4.80 -2.08 9.15
N ILE A 420 -4.43 -0.81 9.03
CA ILE A 420 -5.24 0.21 8.35
C ILE A 420 -5.08 0.07 6.83
N ASP A 421 -6.19 0.16 6.10
CA ASP A 421 -6.19 0.12 4.62
C ASP A 421 -6.13 1.52 4.00
N LEU A 422 -6.91 2.46 4.54
CA LEU A 422 -7.07 3.83 4.03
C LEU A 422 -7.21 4.84 5.17
N ALA A 423 -7.05 6.09 4.83
CA ALA A 423 -7.47 7.21 5.66
C ALA A 423 -8.54 8.05 4.94
N ALA A 424 -9.38 8.75 5.71
CA ALA A 424 -10.33 9.73 5.20
C ALA A 424 -10.45 10.91 6.18
N LEU A 425 -11.25 11.93 5.85
CA LEU A 425 -11.29 13.20 6.54
C LEU A 425 -12.32 13.18 7.70
N GLY A 426 -11.93 12.71 8.86
CA GLY A 426 -12.81 12.64 10.03
C GLY A 426 -12.87 13.91 10.86
N GLY A 427 -12.05 14.91 10.58
CA GLY A 427 -12.01 16.21 11.26
C GLY A 427 -11.38 16.17 12.65
N HIS A 428 -11.09 17.35 13.21
CA HIS A 428 -10.51 17.48 14.56
C HIS A 428 -11.59 17.53 15.63
N ALA A 429 -11.47 16.70 16.67
CA ALA A 429 -12.41 16.68 17.80
C ALA A 429 -12.29 17.93 18.70
N THR A 430 -11.13 18.60 18.68
CA THR A 430 -10.81 19.80 19.49
C THR A 430 -10.60 21.02 18.60
N GLY A 431 -10.75 22.21 19.13
CA GLY A 431 -10.60 23.48 18.40
C GLY A 431 -11.91 23.96 17.80
N ASP A 432 -11.83 24.66 16.66
CA ASP A 432 -12.98 25.21 15.94
C ASP A 432 -13.88 24.09 15.42
N GLU A 433 -15.18 24.15 15.73
CA GLU A 433 -16.13 23.11 15.29
C GLU A 433 -16.23 23.00 13.74
N ARG A 434 -15.92 24.07 13.02
CA ARG A 434 -15.88 24.08 11.55
C ARG A 434 -14.80 23.15 10.96
N PHE A 435 -13.85 22.67 11.79
CA PHE A 435 -12.86 21.66 11.40
C PHE A 435 -13.36 20.22 11.58
N ARG A 436 -14.59 20.07 12.06
CA ARG A 436 -15.29 18.79 12.12
C ARG A 436 -16.08 18.56 10.85
N VAL A 437 -16.51 17.33 10.62
CA VAL A 437 -17.36 16.96 9.47
C VAL A 437 -18.78 17.43 9.74
N PHE A 438 -19.37 18.08 8.74
CA PHE A 438 -20.73 18.61 8.79
C PHE A 438 -21.69 17.70 8.02
N SER A 439 -22.81 17.31 8.64
CA SER A 439 -23.82 16.43 8.06
C SER A 439 -25.18 16.55 8.74
N THR A 440 -26.15 15.71 8.37
CA THR A 440 -27.50 15.63 8.96
C THR A 440 -27.47 15.14 10.40
N THR A 441 -28.44 15.58 11.22
CA THR A 441 -28.71 15.11 12.58
C THR A 441 -30.19 14.83 12.78
N THR A 442 -30.58 14.23 13.91
CA THR A 442 -32.00 13.95 14.18
C THR A 442 -32.87 15.20 14.21
N ASN A 443 -34.17 15.00 14.01
CA ASN A 443 -35.21 16.04 14.00
C ASN A 443 -35.06 17.08 12.87
N GLY A 444 -34.60 16.63 11.71
CA GLY A 444 -34.41 17.50 10.53
C GLY A 444 -33.26 18.50 10.68
N GLY A 445 -32.34 18.26 11.62
CA GLY A 445 -31.23 19.14 11.94
C GLY A 445 -29.96 18.80 11.20
N TYR A 446 -28.95 19.68 11.36
CA TYR A 446 -27.60 19.49 10.85
C TYR A 446 -26.58 19.79 11.94
N GLY A 447 -25.39 19.20 11.85
CA GLY A 447 -24.40 19.36 12.93
C GLY A 447 -23.01 18.90 12.57
N TYR A 448 -22.10 19.14 13.49
CA TYR A 448 -20.69 18.82 13.38
C TYR A 448 -20.33 17.59 14.21
N SER A 449 -19.52 16.70 13.67
CA SER A 449 -18.94 15.57 14.39
C SER A 449 -17.54 15.27 13.89
N ALA A 450 -16.73 14.58 14.71
CA ALA A 450 -15.37 14.25 14.36
C ALA A 450 -14.99 12.84 14.84
N GLY A 451 -14.13 12.18 14.10
CA GLY A 451 -13.58 10.86 14.43
C GLY A 451 -13.56 9.93 13.24
N THR A 452 -13.05 8.72 13.46
CA THR A 452 -13.03 7.66 12.44
C THR A 452 -14.44 7.27 12.01
N SER A 453 -15.45 7.49 12.88
CA SER A 453 -16.87 7.34 12.55
C SER A 453 -17.36 8.26 11.42
N MET A 454 -16.71 9.41 11.18
CA MET A 454 -17.01 10.34 10.09
C MET A 454 -16.11 10.13 8.88
N ALA A 455 -14.96 9.50 9.08
CA ALA A 455 -14.05 9.10 8.00
C ALA A 455 -14.55 7.88 7.22
N ALA A 456 -14.98 6.82 7.89
CA ALA A 456 -15.46 5.58 7.27
C ALA A 456 -16.64 5.79 6.29
N PRO A 457 -17.69 6.58 6.60
CA PRO A 457 -18.79 6.80 5.68
C PRO A 457 -18.39 7.53 4.40
N GLN A 458 -17.29 8.29 4.39
CA GLN A 458 -16.76 8.89 3.17
C GLN A 458 -16.27 7.81 2.22
N VAL A 459 -15.53 6.81 2.72
CA VAL A 459 -15.08 5.66 1.92
C VAL A 459 -16.29 4.85 1.43
N SER A 460 -17.32 4.69 2.26
CA SER A 460 -18.56 3.99 1.88
C SER A 460 -19.35 4.72 0.80
N GLY A 461 -19.41 6.05 0.87
CA GLY A 461 -20.03 6.88 -0.18
C GLY A 461 -19.27 6.82 -1.50
N ILE A 462 -17.94 6.88 -1.47
CA ILE A 462 -17.09 6.73 -2.67
C ILE A 462 -17.22 5.32 -3.24
N ALA A 463 -17.28 4.28 -2.40
CA ALA A 463 -17.56 2.91 -2.83
C ALA A 463 -18.92 2.82 -3.54
N ALA A 464 -19.93 3.50 -3.02
CA ALA A 464 -21.26 3.52 -3.61
C ALA A 464 -21.29 4.21 -4.98
N LEU A 465 -20.54 5.31 -5.16
CA LEU A 465 -20.34 5.94 -6.47
C LEU A 465 -19.70 4.96 -7.47
N ALA A 466 -18.66 4.22 -7.05
CA ALA A 466 -17.99 3.24 -7.90
C ALA A 466 -18.91 2.08 -8.31
N VAL A 467 -19.72 1.56 -7.36
CA VAL A 467 -20.70 0.52 -7.67
C VAL A 467 -21.78 1.03 -8.63
N ALA A 468 -22.21 2.29 -8.46
CA ALA A 468 -23.16 2.93 -9.39
C ALA A 468 -22.56 3.09 -10.81
N ALA A 469 -21.31 3.56 -10.90
CA ALA A 469 -20.64 3.80 -12.19
C ALA A 469 -20.27 2.50 -12.92
N PHE A 470 -19.76 1.50 -12.19
CA PHE A 470 -19.14 0.31 -12.81
C PHE A 470 -19.98 -0.95 -12.68
N GLY A 471 -20.93 -1.00 -11.72
CA GLY A 471 -21.65 -2.22 -11.38
C GLY A 471 -23.08 -2.28 -11.90
N VAL A 472 -23.84 -1.16 -11.81
CA VAL A 472 -25.29 -1.17 -12.02
C VAL A 472 -25.72 -1.73 -13.38
N GLN A 473 -25.00 -1.44 -14.45
CA GLN A 473 -25.32 -1.91 -15.80
C GLN A 473 -24.23 -2.80 -16.40
N ARG A 474 -23.25 -3.23 -15.60
CA ARG A 474 -22.10 -3.98 -16.07
C ARG A 474 -21.96 -5.29 -15.27
N PRO A 475 -22.54 -6.41 -15.72
CA PRO A 475 -22.33 -7.70 -15.07
C PRO A 475 -20.85 -8.06 -14.96
N GLY A 476 -20.44 -8.58 -13.79
CA GLY A 476 -19.06 -8.98 -13.54
C GLY A 476 -18.25 -8.01 -12.69
N PHE A 477 -18.80 -6.88 -12.24
CA PHE A 477 -18.16 -6.05 -11.22
C PHE A 477 -18.21 -6.76 -9.86
N THR A 478 -17.07 -6.90 -9.18
CA THR A 478 -16.95 -7.70 -7.95
C THR A 478 -16.46 -6.85 -6.78
N SER A 479 -16.69 -7.35 -5.57
CA SER A 479 -16.25 -6.73 -4.32
C SER A 479 -14.71 -6.67 -4.23
N GLU A 480 -14.01 -7.69 -4.73
CA GLU A 480 -12.55 -7.70 -4.77
C GLU A 480 -12.02 -6.58 -5.67
N LYS A 481 -12.65 -6.38 -6.85
CA LYS A 481 -12.27 -5.29 -7.75
C LYS A 481 -12.55 -3.93 -7.14
N LEU A 482 -13.68 -3.76 -6.47
CA LEU A 482 -14.00 -2.53 -5.75
C LEU A 482 -12.97 -2.25 -4.65
N ARG A 483 -12.59 -3.27 -3.85
CA ARG A 483 -11.59 -3.12 -2.80
C ARG A 483 -10.22 -2.72 -3.38
N GLU A 484 -9.79 -3.35 -4.47
CA GLU A 484 -8.55 -3.00 -5.19
C GLU A 484 -8.55 -1.53 -5.61
N ILE A 485 -9.63 -1.05 -6.23
CA ILE A 485 -9.75 0.34 -6.70
C ILE A 485 -9.74 1.32 -5.51
N LEU A 486 -10.52 1.04 -4.47
CA LEU A 486 -10.62 1.91 -3.28
C LEU A 486 -9.28 2.00 -2.56
N VAL A 487 -8.68 0.86 -2.21
CA VAL A 487 -7.40 0.84 -1.49
C VAL A 487 -6.27 1.43 -2.35
N GLY A 488 -6.31 1.17 -3.67
CA GLY A 488 -5.37 1.76 -4.64
C GLY A 488 -5.49 3.27 -4.81
N SER A 489 -6.62 3.89 -4.40
CA SER A 489 -6.86 5.33 -4.54
C SER A 489 -6.08 6.20 -3.53
N GLY A 490 -5.48 5.58 -2.53
CA GLY A 490 -4.84 6.30 -1.43
C GLY A 490 -3.75 7.26 -1.89
N ARG A 491 -3.90 8.53 -1.52
CA ARG A 491 -2.90 9.59 -1.79
C ARG A 491 -1.78 9.51 -0.76
N LYS A 492 -0.70 8.82 -1.09
CA LYS A 492 0.44 8.52 -0.20
C LYS A 492 1.13 9.73 0.37
N GLN A 493 1.08 10.89 -0.28
CA GLN A 493 1.64 12.14 0.26
C GLN A 493 1.12 12.47 1.66
N PHE A 494 -0.13 12.08 1.96
CA PHE A 494 -0.75 12.29 3.27
C PHE A 494 -0.22 11.35 4.36
N THR A 495 0.38 10.23 3.99
CA THR A 495 0.97 9.28 4.94
C THR A 495 2.49 9.34 4.98
N GLU A 496 3.14 9.61 3.86
CA GLU A 496 4.60 9.61 3.77
C GLU A 496 5.22 10.98 4.02
N THR A 497 4.56 12.07 3.55
CA THR A 497 5.12 13.43 3.61
C THR A 497 4.52 14.26 4.75
N ILE A 498 3.19 14.21 4.93
CA ILE A 498 2.48 15.02 5.94
C ILE A 498 2.51 14.36 7.31
N ASN A 499 2.49 13.03 7.37
CA ASN A 499 2.52 12.23 8.61
C ASN A 499 3.69 11.23 8.61
N PRO A 500 4.94 11.67 8.48
CA PRO A 500 6.08 10.75 8.37
C PRO A 500 6.28 9.86 9.60
N GLU A 501 5.83 10.32 10.78
CA GLU A 501 5.86 9.55 12.03
C GLU A 501 4.89 8.35 12.04
N TYR A 502 3.91 8.35 11.12
CA TYR A 502 2.93 7.27 10.94
C TYR A 502 3.10 6.56 9.58
N ALA A 503 4.26 6.64 8.96
CA ALA A 503 4.54 5.97 7.69
C ALA A 503 4.26 4.47 7.78
N GLY A 504 3.47 3.94 6.84
CA GLY A 504 3.02 2.54 6.84
C GLY A 504 1.94 2.19 7.88
N MET A 505 1.40 3.19 8.63
CA MET A 505 0.41 2.98 9.70
C MET A 505 -0.94 3.66 9.44
N LEU A 506 -1.10 4.32 8.30
CA LEU A 506 -2.33 4.99 7.88
C LEU A 506 -2.84 4.45 6.53
N GLY A 507 -2.51 3.20 6.24
CA GLY A 507 -2.85 2.54 4.99
C GLY A 507 -2.18 3.20 3.78
N ASN A 508 -2.83 3.13 2.62
CA ASN A 508 -2.32 3.71 1.38
C ASN A 508 -2.51 5.23 1.28
N GLY A 509 -3.05 5.88 2.29
CA GLY A 509 -3.24 7.33 2.33
C GLY A 509 -4.68 7.79 2.27
N LEU A 510 -4.87 9.09 2.04
CA LEU A 510 -6.19 9.71 1.95
C LEU A 510 -6.92 9.21 0.69
N VAL A 511 -8.12 8.65 0.88
CA VAL A 511 -8.99 8.21 -0.22
C VAL A 511 -9.23 9.33 -1.23
N ASP A 512 -9.29 8.97 -2.51
CA ASP A 512 -9.45 9.90 -3.62
C ASP A 512 -10.63 9.47 -4.50
N ALA A 513 -11.73 10.21 -4.45
CA ALA A 513 -12.96 9.89 -5.18
C ALA A 513 -12.75 9.99 -6.70
N GLU A 514 -11.98 10.95 -7.14
CA GLU A 514 -11.66 11.14 -8.53
C GLU A 514 -10.87 9.96 -9.08
N TYR A 515 -9.87 9.49 -8.34
CA TYR A 515 -9.15 8.24 -8.72
C TYR A 515 -10.08 7.06 -8.88
N VAL A 516 -10.96 6.87 -7.93
CA VAL A 516 -11.88 5.74 -7.93
C VAL A 516 -12.79 5.78 -9.15
N LEU A 517 -13.36 6.93 -9.48
CA LEU A 517 -14.37 7.05 -10.55
C LEU A 517 -13.74 7.11 -11.96
N PHE A 518 -12.49 7.52 -12.06
CA PHE A 518 -11.75 7.54 -13.32
C PHE A 518 -10.76 6.38 -13.47
N TYR A 519 -10.83 5.40 -12.57
CA TYR A 519 -9.96 4.22 -12.59
C TYR A 519 -9.92 3.53 -13.96
N ASP A 520 -11.02 3.50 -14.68
CA ASP A 520 -11.17 2.82 -15.98
C ASP A 520 -11.01 3.75 -17.19
N THR A 521 -10.52 4.96 -16.99
CA THR A 521 -10.39 5.92 -18.10
C THR A 521 -9.18 5.59 -18.96
N ARG A 522 -9.41 5.55 -20.28
CA ARG A 522 -8.38 5.32 -21.29
C ARG A 522 -7.36 6.46 -21.31
N PRO A 523 -6.04 6.17 -21.26
CA PRO A 523 -5.02 7.20 -21.44
C PRO A 523 -5.07 7.84 -22.85
N ASP A 524 -4.62 9.09 -22.96
CA ASP A 524 -4.33 9.67 -24.27
C ASP A 524 -3.25 8.86 -24.99
N PRO A 525 -3.25 8.78 -26.32
CA PRO A 525 -2.16 8.17 -27.05
C PRO A 525 -0.86 8.96 -26.83
N VAL A 526 0.28 8.29 -26.95
CA VAL A 526 1.58 8.97 -27.00
C VAL A 526 1.58 9.91 -28.20
N ASP A 527 1.94 11.17 -27.98
CA ASP A 527 2.05 12.15 -29.08
C ASP A 527 3.25 11.79 -29.96
N GLU A 528 2.99 11.34 -31.18
CA GLU A 528 4.00 10.92 -32.13
C GLU A 528 5.10 11.96 -32.36
N ARG A 529 4.77 13.26 -32.22
CA ARG A 529 5.75 14.37 -32.33
C ARG A 529 6.77 14.40 -31.20
N THR A 530 6.49 13.73 -30.10
CA THR A 530 7.41 13.64 -28.95
C THR A 530 8.27 12.38 -28.95
N ILE A 531 8.00 11.44 -29.88
CA ILE A 531 8.72 10.19 -29.97
C ILE A 531 10.06 10.44 -30.64
N ALA A 532 11.13 10.15 -29.90
CA ALA A 532 12.46 10.00 -30.46
C ALA A 532 12.81 8.51 -30.53
N VAL A 533 13.34 8.07 -31.65
CA VAL A 533 13.77 6.69 -31.85
C VAL A 533 15.11 6.66 -32.54
N SER A 534 16.04 5.84 -32.01
CA SER A 534 17.35 5.58 -32.59
C SER A 534 17.52 4.07 -32.78
N GLY A 535 17.82 3.65 -33.99
CA GLY A 535 18.11 2.24 -34.29
C GLY A 535 19.60 2.00 -34.31
N TYR A 536 20.07 1.08 -33.49
CA TYR A 536 21.41 0.59 -33.44
C TYR A 536 21.48 -0.79 -34.15
N ARG A 537 22.60 -1.45 -34.10
CA ARG A 537 22.78 -2.73 -34.80
C ARG A 537 21.78 -3.80 -34.37
N THR A 538 21.63 -4.03 -33.05
CA THR A 538 20.85 -5.13 -32.49
C THR A 538 19.76 -4.65 -31.52
N HIS A 539 19.58 -3.35 -31.39
CA HIS A 539 18.56 -2.77 -30.50
C HIS A 539 18.04 -1.44 -31.04
N ALA A 540 16.96 -0.97 -30.42
CA ALA A 540 16.40 0.36 -30.60
C ALA A 540 16.20 1.04 -29.25
N GLU A 541 16.60 2.30 -29.16
CA GLU A 541 16.28 3.18 -28.03
C GLU A 541 15.13 4.09 -28.42
N LEU A 542 14.15 4.15 -27.51
CA LEU A 542 12.94 4.96 -27.68
C LEU A 542 12.78 5.90 -26.50
N SER A 543 12.32 7.09 -26.77
CA SER A 543 11.84 7.99 -25.71
C SER A 543 10.67 8.81 -26.21
N TRP A 544 9.80 9.21 -25.29
CA TRP A 544 8.64 10.05 -25.56
C TRP A 544 8.21 10.79 -24.31
N ARG A 545 7.33 11.78 -24.45
CA ARG A 545 6.69 12.42 -23.32
C ARG A 545 5.54 11.58 -22.82
N VAL A 546 5.48 11.38 -21.51
CA VAL A 546 4.39 10.65 -20.84
C VAL A 546 3.08 11.37 -21.16
N PRO A 547 2.11 10.67 -21.82
CA PRO A 547 0.84 11.28 -22.18
C PRO A 547 -0.03 11.48 -20.96
N ARG A 548 -1.08 12.30 -21.10
CA ARG A 548 -2.10 12.48 -20.09
C ARG A 548 -2.84 11.16 -19.91
N CYS A 549 -2.76 10.57 -18.73
CA CYS A 549 -3.83 9.74 -18.23
C CYS A 549 -4.77 10.66 -17.46
N TYR A 550 -6.06 10.42 -17.48
CA TYR A 550 -7.02 11.33 -16.88
C TYR A 550 -6.55 11.77 -15.48
N LEU A 551 -6.60 13.08 -15.19
CA LEU A 551 -6.20 13.73 -13.94
C LEU A 551 -4.68 13.83 -13.68
N GLU A 552 -3.91 14.10 -14.72
CA GLU A 552 -2.46 14.30 -14.57
C GLU A 552 -1.73 13.11 -13.90
N ARG A 553 -2.35 11.93 -13.94
CA ARG A 553 -1.72 10.72 -13.42
C ARG A 553 -0.78 10.13 -14.43
N PRO A 554 0.31 9.51 -13.94
CA PRO A 554 1.19 8.80 -14.85
C PRO A 554 0.49 7.59 -15.45
N VAL A 555 0.82 7.28 -16.68
CA VAL A 555 0.58 5.99 -17.29
C VAL A 555 1.37 4.95 -16.48
N SER A 556 0.74 3.86 -16.04
CA SER A 556 1.40 2.87 -15.15
C SER A 556 2.39 1.98 -15.87
N SER A 557 2.22 1.81 -17.17
CA SER A 557 3.15 1.06 -18.03
C SER A 557 2.96 1.41 -19.50
N PHE A 558 3.98 1.11 -20.28
CA PHE A 558 3.93 1.17 -21.74
C PHE A 558 4.14 -0.22 -22.33
N ASP A 559 3.27 -0.61 -23.27
CA ASP A 559 3.53 -1.74 -24.16
C ASP A 559 4.08 -1.23 -25.49
N VAL A 560 5.18 -1.79 -25.92
CA VAL A 560 5.74 -1.56 -27.25
C VAL A 560 5.64 -2.85 -28.04
N TYR A 561 4.82 -2.84 -29.06
CA TYR A 561 4.66 -3.94 -30.01
C TYR A 561 5.58 -3.73 -31.20
N ILE A 562 6.28 -4.75 -31.63
CA ILE A 562 7.25 -4.67 -32.73
C ILE A 562 7.05 -5.80 -33.74
N ASP A 563 6.99 -5.45 -35.02
CA ASP A 563 6.89 -6.41 -36.16
C ASP A 563 7.78 -5.93 -37.31
N THR A 564 8.32 -6.88 -38.07
CA THR A 564 9.06 -6.59 -39.30
C THR A 564 8.14 -6.19 -40.48
N ARG A 565 6.84 -6.43 -40.35
CA ARG A 565 5.81 -6.01 -41.32
C ARG A 565 5.27 -4.66 -40.93
N THR A 566 5.11 -3.79 -41.94
CA THR A 566 4.44 -2.52 -41.74
C THR A 566 2.95 -2.74 -41.42
N PHE A 567 2.44 -2.09 -40.40
CA PHE A 567 1.03 -2.10 -40.04
C PHE A 567 0.57 -0.71 -39.59
N SER A 568 -0.74 -0.52 -39.54
CA SER A 568 -1.42 0.60 -38.89
C SER A 568 -2.40 0.04 -37.91
N ALA A 569 -2.62 0.70 -36.76
CA ALA A 569 -3.53 0.25 -35.72
C ALA A 569 -4.30 1.46 -35.14
N ALA A 570 -5.62 1.42 -35.20
CA ALA A 570 -6.48 2.40 -34.54
C ALA A 570 -6.76 2.01 -33.09
N THR A 571 -6.73 0.71 -32.81
CA THR A 571 -6.92 0.08 -31.47
C THR A 571 -5.83 -0.97 -31.25
N VAL A 572 -5.71 -1.47 -30.04
CA VAL A 572 -4.76 -2.56 -29.72
C VAL A 572 -5.12 -3.86 -30.44
N ASP A 573 -6.39 -4.07 -30.71
CA ASP A 573 -6.88 -5.27 -31.39
C ASP A 573 -6.50 -5.30 -32.89
N ASP A 574 -6.15 -4.14 -33.48
CA ASP A 574 -5.67 -4.01 -34.85
C ASP A 574 -4.18 -4.35 -34.99
N ILE A 575 -3.46 -4.48 -33.90
CA ILE A 575 -2.02 -4.82 -33.91
C ILE A 575 -1.87 -6.28 -34.35
N PRO A 576 -0.98 -6.57 -35.31
CA PRO A 576 -0.81 -7.95 -35.76
C PRO A 576 -0.47 -8.93 -34.63
N ALA A 577 -1.09 -10.09 -34.63
CA ALA A 577 -0.82 -11.13 -33.64
C ALA A 577 0.63 -11.67 -33.69
N THR A 578 1.38 -11.35 -34.75
CA THR A 578 2.81 -11.67 -34.89
C THR A 578 3.71 -10.64 -34.22
N ALA A 579 3.19 -9.47 -33.88
CA ALA A 579 3.99 -8.44 -33.22
C ALA A 579 4.41 -8.90 -31.82
N VAL A 580 5.70 -8.80 -31.54
CA VAL A 580 6.25 -9.12 -30.21
C VAL A 580 5.95 -7.95 -29.26
N ARG A 581 5.39 -8.23 -28.10
CA ARG A 581 5.06 -7.24 -27.09
C ARG A 581 6.16 -7.15 -26.04
N HIS A 582 6.65 -5.95 -25.78
CA HIS A 582 7.53 -5.61 -24.67
C HIS A 582 6.76 -4.68 -23.69
N THR A 583 6.75 -4.99 -22.40
CA THR A 583 6.06 -4.18 -21.39
C THR A 583 7.07 -3.52 -20.46
N PHE A 584 6.95 -2.21 -20.30
CA PHE A 584 7.81 -1.39 -19.45
C PHE A 584 6.96 -0.72 -18.38
N ALA A 585 7.25 -0.95 -17.10
CA ALA A 585 6.64 -0.20 -16.00
C ALA A 585 7.07 1.26 -16.05
N SER A 586 6.18 2.18 -15.66
CA SER A 586 6.44 3.61 -15.65
C SER A 586 6.00 4.21 -14.33
N ASP A 587 6.90 4.98 -13.72
CA ASP A 587 6.66 5.87 -12.58
C ASP A 587 6.87 7.35 -12.94
N ALA A 588 7.12 7.62 -14.23
CA ALA A 588 7.36 8.96 -14.74
C ALA A 588 6.07 9.80 -14.72
N SER A 589 6.19 11.06 -14.30
CA SER A 589 5.08 12.01 -14.21
C SER A 589 4.62 12.50 -15.58
N LEU A 590 3.41 13.08 -15.64
CA LEU A 590 2.87 13.69 -16.86
C LEU A 590 3.87 14.67 -17.50
N GLY A 591 4.13 14.49 -18.79
CA GLY A 591 5.01 15.35 -19.59
C GLY A 591 6.50 15.15 -19.34
N GLU A 592 6.91 14.31 -18.41
CA GLU A 592 8.29 13.85 -18.30
C GLU A 592 8.67 12.96 -19.48
N THR A 593 9.96 12.83 -19.72
CA THR A 593 10.46 11.94 -20.77
C THR A 593 10.61 10.54 -20.21
N PHE A 594 9.85 9.61 -20.73
CA PHE A 594 10.04 8.17 -20.51
C PHE A 594 10.97 7.65 -21.60
N ALA A 595 11.88 6.75 -21.22
CA ALA A 595 12.81 6.10 -22.15
C ALA A 595 12.84 4.60 -21.93
N CYS A 596 12.96 3.84 -23.00
CA CYS A 596 13.11 2.40 -22.94
C CYS A 596 13.98 1.90 -24.09
N ARG A 597 14.44 0.65 -23.97
CA ARG A 597 15.30 0.00 -24.94
C ARG A 597 14.73 -1.38 -25.30
N ILE A 598 14.70 -1.69 -26.59
CA ILE A 598 14.26 -2.98 -27.13
C ILE A 598 15.49 -3.69 -27.70
N GLU A 599 15.80 -4.84 -27.16
CA GLU A 599 16.95 -5.68 -27.52
C GLU A 599 16.58 -6.79 -28.50
N GLY A 600 17.59 -7.43 -29.09
CA GLY A 600 17.43 -8.64 -29.90
C GLY A 600 16.89 -8.39 -31.30
N LEU A 601 17.11 -7.19 -31.85
CA LEU A 601 16.72 -6.83 -33.19
C LEU A 601 17.77 -7.30 -34.22
N GLU A 602 17.34 -7.65 -35.46
CA GLU A 602 18.23 -8.00 -36.53
C GLU A 602 18.85 -6.74 -37.18
N PRO A 603 20.12 -6.75 -37.53
CA PRO A 603 20.78 -5.63 -38.18
C PRO A 603 20.18 -5.28 -39.56
N ARG A 604 20.18 -4.00 -39.89
CA ARG A 604 19.72 -3.46 -41.18
C ARG A 604 18.26 -3.75 -41.52
N GLN A 605 17.46 -4.07 -40.52
CA GLN A 605 16.04 -4.39 -40.64
C GLN A 605 15.18 -3.16 -40.35
N ILE A 606 14.08 -3.00 -41.05
CA ILE A 606 13.03 -2.02 -40.72
C ILE A 606 11.99 -2.72 -39.84
N TYR A 607 11.67 -2.09 -38.74
CA TYR A 607 10.63 -2.51 -37.82
C TYR A 607 9.52 -1.46 -37.75
N CYS A 608 8.28 -1.92 -37.67
CA CYS A 608 7.12 -1.12 -37.32
C CYS A 608 6.81 -1.32 -35.84
N LEU A 609 6.63 -0.23 -35.09
CA LEU A 609 6.37 -0.26 -33.64
C LEU A 609 5.04 0.41 -33.35
N ALA A 610 4.29 -0.14 -32.40
CA ALA A 610 3.13 0.50 -31.82
C ALA A 610 3.34 0.72 -30.31
N ILE A 611 3.27 1.95 -29.86
CA ILE A 611 3.42 2.33 -28.45
C ILE A 611 2.05 2.54 -27.86
N VAL A 612 1.73 1.83 -26.76
CA VAL A 612 0.45 1.83 -26.06
C VAL A 612 0.67 2.13 -24.60
N GLY A 613 0.17 3.26 -24.12
CA GLY A 613 0.13 3.56 -22.68
C GLY A 613 -0.99 2.79 -21.99
N ARG A 614 -0.77 2.35 -20.74
CA ARG A 614 -1.81 1.70 -19.92
C ARG A 614 -2.09 2.49 -18.67
N SER A 615 -3.40 2.66 -18.39
CA SER A 615 -3.85 3.19 -17.10
C SER A 615 -3.49 2.25 -15.95
N PRO A 616 -3.56 2.68 -14.68
CA PRO A 616 -3.40 1.80 -13.52
C PRO A 616 -4.32 0.57 -13.51
N SER A 617 -5.49 0.66 -14.17
CA SER A 617 -6.42 -0.46 -14.38
C SER A 617 -6.08 -1.34 -15.58
N GLY A 618 -5.02 -1.02 -16.30
CA GLY A 618 -4.60 -1.74 -17.50
C GLY A 618 -5.35 -1.37 -18.79
N VAL A 619 -6.25 -0.37 -18.76
CA VAL A 619 -6.96 0.11 -19.97
C VAL A 619 -5.96 0.70 -20.95
N PRO A 620 -5.90 0.23 -22.22
CA PRO A 620 -4.92 0.68 -23.18
C PRO A 620 -5.31 2.02 -23.83
N SER A 621 -4.33 2.87 -24.12
CA SER A 621 -4.48 3.99 -25.03
C SER A 621 -4.71 3.52 -26.47
N ARG A 622 -5.00 4.44 -27.38
CA ARG A 622 -4.80 4.20 -28.81
C ARG A 622 -3.31 4.03 -29.09
N PRO A 623 -2.91 3.13 -30.01
CA PRO A 623 -1.52 2.97 -30.39
C PRO A 623 -0.97 4.22 -31.10
N ALA A 624 0.25 4.63 -30.80
CA ALA A 624 1.07 5.50 -31.61
C ALA A 624 2.00 4.64 -32.47
N VAL A 625 1.89 4.72 -33.81
CA VAL A 625 2.59 3.82 -34.70
C VAL A 625 3.72 4.54 -35.41
N ILE A 626 4.94 4.02 -35.27
CA ILE A 626 6.16 4.57 -35.89
C ILE A 626 6.97 3.45 -36.55
N SER A 627 8.03 3.83 -37.24
CA SER A 627 8.99 2.88 -37.79
C SER A 627 10.41 3.24 -37.38
N VAL A 628 11.24 2.21 -37.19
CA VAL A 628 12.67 2.34 -36.94
C VAL A 628 13.44 1.40 -37.85
N ARG A 629 14.58 1.84 -38.30
CA ARG A 629 15.55 1.00 -39.01
C ARG A 629 16.74 0.77 -38.10
N THR A 630 17.12 -0.49 -37.89
CA THR A 630 18.35 -0.82 -37.19
C THR A 630 19.55 -0.44 -38.04
N GLY A 631 20.59 0.06 -37.38
CA GLY A 631 21.78 0.61 -38.03
C GLY A 631 22.81 -0.44 -38.46
N GLU A 632 23.92 0.09 -38.97
CA GLU A 632 25.18 -0.62 -39.13
C GLU A 632 25.89 -0.63 -37.77
N ASN A 633 27.00 -1.40 -37.69
CA ASN A 633 27.83 -1.49 -36.48
C ASN A 633 28.26 -0.10 -35.97
N THR A 634 28.13 0.16 -34.69
CA THR A 634 28.67 1.31 -34.00
C THR A 634 30.00 0.88 -33.34
N PRO A 635 31.14 1.52 -33.69
CA PRO A 635 32.41 1.17 -33.06
C PRO A 635 32.37 1.38 -31.53
N PRO A 636 33.05 0.55 -30.74
CA PRO A 636 33.16 0.78 -29.31
C PRO A 636 33.93 2.09 -29.04
N GLU A 637 33.69 2.65 -27.86
CA GLU A 637 34.36 3.86 -27.39
C GLU A 637 34.97 3.68 -26.01
N ALA A 638 36.07 4.41 -25.75
CA ALA A 638 36.63 4.51 -24.39
C ALA A 638 35.89 5.62 -23.63
N THR A 639 35.09 5.25 -22.66
CA THR A 639 34.22 6.16 -21.88
C THR A 639 34.94 6.84 -20.73
N ALA A 640 36.04 6.26 -20.24
CA ALA A 640 36.84 6.81 -19.15
C ALA A 640 38.32 6.39 -19.31
N SER A 641 39.23 7.17 -18.73
CA SER A 641 40.66 6.80 -18.68
C SER A 641 40.88 5.77 -17.58
N ILE A 642 41.59 4.70 -17.93
CA ILE A 642 42.04 3.69 -16.95
C ILE A 642 43.09 4.35 -16.04
N PRO A 643 42.99 4.29 -14.72
CA PRO A 643 43.95 4.90 -13.83
C PRO A 643 45.31 4.17 -13.86
N ASN A 644 46.42 4.96 -13.73
CA ASN A 644 47.77 4.38 -13.63
C ASN A 644 47.86 3.46 -12.41
N LEU A 645 48.56 2.33 -12.57
CA LEU A 645 48.80 1.37 -11.50
C LEU A 645 50.19 1.56 -10.87
N PHE A 646 50.26 1.35 -9.57
CA PHE A 646 51.52 1.35 -8.79
C PHE A 646 51.57 0.03 -8.04
N LEU A 647 52.59 -0.78 -8.36
CA LEU A 647 52.79 -2.11 -7.82
C LEU A 647 54.12 -2.25 -7.14
N GLN A 648 54.20 -3.06 -6.09
CA GLN A 648 55.48 -3.44 -5.48
C GLN A 648 55.98 -4.70 -6.20
N SER A 649 57.32 -4.82 -6.40
CA SER A 649 57.90 -5.95 -7.12
C SER A 649 57.67 -7.30 -6.43
N ASP A 650 57.29 -7.31 -5.16
CA ASP A 650 56.97 -8.49 -4.34
C ASP A 650 55.47 -8.82 -4.28
N ASP A 651 54.60 -7.97 -4.85
CA ASP A 651 53.12 -8.19 -4.89
C ASP A 651 52.75 -9.32 -5.87
N LYS A 652 52.81 -10.55 -5.40
CA LYS A 652 52.48 -11.73 -6.20
C LYS A 652 50.99 -11.82 -6.59
N ALA A 653 50.12 -11.12 -5.87
CA ALA A 653 48.69 -11.12 -6.17
C ALA A 653 48.37 -10.27 -7.40
N GLY A 654 49.06 -9.13 -7.57
CA GLY A 654 48.81 -8.18 -8.64
C GLY A 654 47.52 -7.34 -8.38
N ARG A 655 47.07 -6.67 -9.43
CA ARG A 655 45.83 -5.86 -9.43
C ARG A 655 44.91 -6.28 -10.55
N SER A 656 43.60 -6.36 -10.23
CA SER A 656 42.55 -6.63 -11.20
C SER A 656 41.82 -5.34 -11.55
N ILE A 657 41.47 -5.17 -12.83
CA ILE A 657 40.71 -4.05 -13.39
C ILE A 657 39.57 -4.62 -14.22
N ASP A 658 38.34 -4.23 -13.91
CA ASP A 658 37.17 -4.52 -14.74
C ASP A 658 37.13 -3.50 -15.89
N LEU A 659 37.37 -3.97 -17.10
CA LEU A 659 37.46 -3.16 -18.32
C LEU A 659 36.08 -2.67 -18.80
N GLN A 660 34.98 -3.28 -18.37
CA GLN A 660 33.63 -2.78 -18.69
C GLN A 660 33.34 -1.39 -18.12
N LEU A 661 34.08 -0.97 -17.09
CA LEU A 661 33.96 0.36 -16.50
C LEU A 661 34.60 1.46 -17.37
N TYR A 662 35.35 1.09 -18.39
CA TYR A 662 36.18 2.03 -19.19
C TYR A 662 35.87 2.01 -20.68
N PHE A 663 35.13 1.03 -21.14
CA PHE A 663 34.71 0.93 -22.52
C PHE A 663 33.22 0.66 -22.60
N ALA A 664 32.56 1.27 -23.56
CA ALA A 664 31.17 1.03 -23.89
C ALA A 664 31.03 0.77 -25.38
N ASP A 665 29.98 0.02 -25.72
CA ASP A 665 29.51 -0.15 -27.07
C ASP A 665 28.02 0.15 -27.12
N ALA A 666 27.60 0.99 -28.05
CA ALA A 666 26.20 1.37 -28.17
C ALA A 666 25.31 0.20 -28.63
N ASP A 667 25.94 -0.85 -29.25
CA ASP A 667 25.25 -2.05 -29.70
C ASP A 667 25.19 -3.17 -28.63
N ALA A 668 25.78 -2.95 -27.42
CA ALA A 668 25.72 -3.90 -26.31
C ALA A 668 24.29 -4.00 -25.71
N PRO A 669 23.89 -5.18 -25.13
CA PRO A 669 24.70 -6.39 -24.91
C PRO A 669 24.77 -7.34 -26.10
N GLY A 670 24.13 -7.04 -27.24
CA GLY A 670 24.14 -7.88 -28.43
C GLY A 670 25.55 -7.98 -29.09
N ASP A 671 26.31 -6.90 -28.97
CA ASP A 671 27.70 -6.85 -29.44
C ASP A 671 28.65 -6.86 -28.24
N ARG A 672 29.21 -8.03 -27.93
CA ARG A 672 30.11 -8.21 -26.78
C ARG A 672 31.51 -7.76 -27.13
N LEU A 673 32.10 -6.91 -26.29
CA LEU A 673 33.49 -6.51 -26.42
C LEU A 673 34.45 -7.62 -26.00
N SER A 674 35.46 -7.81 -26.83
CA SER A 674 36.65 -8.63 -26.54
C SER A 674 37.82 -7.73 -26.20
N TYR A 675 38.59 -8.04 -25.18
CA TYR A 675 39.64 -7.18 -24.66
C TYR A 675 41.03 -7.80 -24.93
N PHE A 676 41.93 -6.96 -25.37
CA PHE A 676 43.34 -7.30 -25.61
C PHE A 676 44.21 -6.28 -24.87
N VAL A 677 45.36 -6.73 -24.36
CA VAL A 677 46.29 -5.86 -23.66
C VAL A 677 47.70 -6.11 -24.22
N SER A 678 48.44 -5.02 -24.41
CA SER A 678 49.85 -5.08 -24.83
C SER A 678 50.69 -4.12 -23.98
N PRO A 679 51.70 -4.61 -23.27
CA PRO A 679 52.67 -3.81 -22.54
C PRO A 679 53.78 -3.29 -23.48
N SER A 680 54.20 -2.03 -23.30
CA SER A 680 55.35 -1.45 -24.02
C SER A 680 56.71 -2.05 -23.58
N ALA A 681 56.74 -2.65 -22.37
CA ALA A 681 57.91 -3.36 -21.82
C ALA A 681 57.45 -4.66 -21.13
N GLU A 682 57.50 -5.77 -21.85
CA GLU A 682 57.00 -7.10 -21.44
C GLU A 682 57.71 -7.64 -20.17
N LYS A 683 58.89 -7.18 -19.84
CA LYS A 683 59.68 -7.65 -18.69
C LYS A 683 59.25 -7.04 -17.36
N VAL A 684 58.45 -5.95 -17.39
CA VAL A 684 58.03 -5.21 -16.18
C VAL A 684 56.82 -5.84 -15.54
N VAL A 685 55.84 -6.25 -16.35
CA VAL A 685 54.57 -6.84 -15.85
C VAL A 685 54.16 -8.03 -16.73
N GLU A 686 53.45 -8.97 -16.10
CA GLU A 686 52.63 -9.97 -16.75
C GLU A 686 51.17 -9.51 -16.74
N CYS A 687 50.55 -9.55 -17.93
CA CYS A 687 49.15 -9.17 -18.12
C CYS A 687 48.32 -10.36 -18.56
N ARG A 688 47.14 -10.54 -17.97
CA ARG A 688 46.19 -11.57 -18.38
C ARG A 688 44.80 -10.96 -18.41
N VAL A 689 44.12 -11.13 -19.53
CA VAL A 689 42.68 -10.79 -19.64
C VAL A 689 41.87 -12.09 -19.60
N GLN A 690 40.81 -12.10 -18.78
CA GLN A 690 39.81 -13.15 -18.72
C GLN A 690 38.43 -12.51 -18.70
N ASN A 691 37.66 -12.69 -19.77
CA ASN A 691 36.42 -11.95 -20.03
C ASN A 691 36.69 -10.42 -20.04
N SER A 692 36.11 -9.65 -19.09
CA SER A 692 36.37 -8.22 -18.96
C SER A 692 37.42 -7.87 -17.89
N GLU A 693 37.99 -8.85 -17.23
CA GLU A 693 38.88 -8.63 -16.09
C GLU A 693 40.33 -8.71 -16.55
N LEU A 694 41.05 -7.59 -16.42
CA LEU A 694 42.49 -7.47 -16.66
C LEU A 694 43.25 -7.63 -15.33
N LEU A 695 44.02 -8.73 -15.23
CA LEU A 695 44.93 -8.93 -14.10
C LEU A 695 46.36 -8.48 -14.54
N VAL A 696 46.96 -7.58 -13.76
CA VAL A 696 48.32 -7.07 -13.94
C VAL A 696 49.18 -7.52 -12.77
N ARG A 697 50.24 -8.28 -13.01
CA ARG A 697 51.20 -8.73 -12.00
C ARG A 697 52.60 -8.15 -12.24
N PRO A 698 53.30 -7.69 -11.22
CA PRO A 698 54.67 -7.19 -11.33
C PRO A 698 55.61 -8.35 -11.61
N CYS A 699 56.59 -8.15 -12.53
CA CYS A 699 57.67 -9.06 -12.83
C CYS A 699 59.06 -8.50 -12.48
N ALA A 700 59.29 -7.22 -12.76
CA ALA A 700 60.50 -6.53 -12.44
C ALA A 700 60.28 -5.04 -12.18
N ALA A 701 61.14 -4.42 -11.40
CA ALA A 701 61.08 -2.97 -11.17
C ALA A 701 61.28 -2.20 -12.50
N GLY A 702 60.39 -1.22 -12.74
CA GLY A 702 60.40 -0.44 -13.97
C GLY A 702 59.07 0.25 -14.24
N CYS A 703 58.95 0.87 -15.41
CA CYS A 703 57.71 1.49 -15.89
C CYS A 703 57.35 0.90 -17.25
N THR A 704 56.07 0.60 -17.48
CA THR A 704 55.54 0.15 -18.77
C THR A 704 54.21 0.86 -19.04
N THR A 705 53.93 1.14 -20.28
CA THR A 705 52.59 1.58 -20.70
C THR A 705 51.83 0.37 -21.19
N LEU A 706 50.61 0.18 -20.64
CA LEU A 706 49.71 -0.83 -21.17
C LEU A 706 48.69 -0.15 -22.09
N THR A 707 48.61 -0.71 -23.32
CA THR A 707 47.56 -0.37 -24.29
C THR A 707 46.47 -1.44 -24.19
N VAL A 708 45.26 -1.06 -23.76
CA VAL A 708 44.07 -1.91 -23.77
C VAL A 708 43.28 -1.64 -25.02
N THR A 709 42.93 -2.67 -25.77
CA THR A 709 42.06 -2.59 -26.96
C THR A 709 40.79 -3.34 -26.70
N ALA A 710 39.65 -2.64 -26.73
CA ALA A 710 38.33 -3.25 -26.76
C ALA A 710 37.88 -3.40 -28.20
N ARG A 711 37.45 -4.58 -28.60
CA ARG A 711 37.05 -4.90 -29.99
C ARG A 711 35.65 -5.52 -29.98
N ASP A 712 34.77 -5.04 -30.84
CA ASP A 712 33.44 -5.58 -31.06
C ASP A 712 33.47 -6.86 -31.95
N LEU A 713 32.27 -7.43 -32.21
CA LEU A 713 32.16 -8.64 -33.05
C LEU A 713 32.45 -8.38 -34.55
N ASP A 714 32.27 -7.15 -35.03
CA ASP A 714 32.55 -6.77 -36.41
C ASP A 714 34.01 -6.35 -36.62
N GLY A 715 34.81 -6.28 -35.55
CA GLY A 715 36.23 -6.01 -35.56
C GLY A 715 36.61 -4.54 -35.42
N ALA A 716 35.63 -3.62 -35.22
CA ALA A 716 35.96 -2.24 -34.87
C ALA A 716 36.52 -2.18 -33.45
N ALA A 717 37.35 -1.20 -33.14
CA ALA A 717 38.06 -1.18 -31.88
C ALA A 717 38.30 0.21 -31.33
N ALA A 718 38.27 0.30 -29.99
CA ALA A 718 38.71 1.46 -29.21
C ALA A 718 39.90 1.10 -28.34
N THR A 719 40.78 2.07 -28.07
CA THR A 719 41.98 1.88 -27.26
C THR A 719 42.03 2.85 -26.09
N SER A 720 42.60 2.40 -24.98
CA SER A 720 42.91 3.23 -23.83
C SER A 720 44.30 2.86 -23.29
N GLU A 721 45.10 3.85 -22.93
CA GLU A 721 46.46 3.66 -22.44
C GLU A 721 46.60 4.13 -21.00
N PHE A 722 47.35 3.38 -20.20
CA PHE A 722 47.71 3.78 -18.82
C PHE A 722 49.09 3.23 -18.44
N GLN A 723 49.68 3.87 -17.45
CA GLN A 723 51.04 3.46 -16.99
C GLN A 723 50.94 2.51 -15.81
N VAL A 724 51.83 1.54 -15.80
CA VAL A 724 52.10 0.68 -14.66
C VAL A 724 53.57 0.90 -14.22
N ILE A 725 53.72 1.25 -13.00
CA ILE A 725 55.02 1.51 -12.35
C ILE A 725 55.19 0.43 -11.29
N VAL A 726 56.27 -0.31 -11.38
CA VAL A 726 56.67 -1.33 -10.41
C VAL A 726 57.89 -0.86 -9.64
N ASP A 727 57.74 -0.69 -8.33
CA ASP A 727 58.85 -0.27 -7.44
C ASP A 727 59.64 -1.48 -6.94
N GLY A 728 60.93 -1.30 -6.73
CA GLY A 728 61.85 -2.27 -6.11
C GLY A 728 61.63 -2.36 -4.59
N THR A 729 61.93 -3.52 -4.01
CA THR A 729 61.68 -3.83 -2.60
C THR A 729 62.39 -2.85 -1.62
N GLY A 730 61.69 -2.24 -0.68
CA GLY A 730 62.20 -1.61 0.52
C GLY A 730 61.41 -0.42 1.05
N VAL A 731 61.08 -0.47 2.31
CA VAL A 731 60.37 0.52 3.17
C VAL A 731 59.23 1.31 2.50
N ALA A 732 58.04 0.88 2.72
CA ALA A 732 56.84 1.48 2.14
C ALA A 732 56.56 2.89 2.70
N MET A 733 56.39 3.86 1.81
CA MET A 733 55.78 5.15 2.13
C MET A 733 54.31 5.09 1.72
N GLU A 734 53.38 5.38 2.66
CA GLU A 734 51.96 5.44 2.39
C GLU A 734 51.50 6.90 2.28
N LEU A 735 50.66 7.19 1.28
CA LEU A 735 50.09 8.51 1.03
C LEU A 735 48.57 8.41 1.09
N PHE A 736 47.90 9.18 1.96
CA PHE A 736 46.42 9.13 2.10
C PHE A 736 45.82 10.49 2.53
N PRO A 737 44.57 10.80 2.14
CA PRO A 737 43.76 10.07 1.19
C PRO A 737 44.36 10.12 -0.22
N ASN A 738 44.17 9.09 -1.00
CA ASN A 738 44.56 9.06 -2.41
C ASN A 738 43.41 8.43 -3.23
N PRO A 739 42.70 9.19 -4.03
CA PRO A 739 42.89 10.59 -4.41
C PRO A 739 42.76 11.61 -3.29
N CYS A 740 43.58 12.70 -3.36
CA CYS A 740 43.56 13.81 -2.40
C CYS A 740 42.96 15.08 -3.01
N ARG A 741 42.50 15.99 -2.14
CA ARG A 741 42.15 17.37 -2.50
C ARG A 741 43.25 18.33 -2.01
N ASP A 742 43.07 18.96 -0.87
CA ASP A 742 43.98 20.03 -0.44
C ASP A 742 45.06 19.53 0.52
N VAL A 743 44.86 18.37 1.12
CA VAL A 743 45.75 17.83 2.15
C VAL A 743 46.12 16.39 1.86
N LEU A 744 47.38 16.05 2.05
CA LEU A 744 47.95 14.72 1.92
C LEU A 744 48.66 14.33 3.21
N ASN A 745 48.37 13.19 3.77
CA ASN A 745 49.12 12.61 4.87
C ASN A 745 50.18 11.64 4.32
N VAL A 746 51.33 11.66 4.92
CA VAL A 746 52.46 10.80 4.58
C VAL A 746 52.77 9.96 5.80
N ARG A 747 52.74 8.64 5.63
CA ARG A 747 53.16 7.67 6.65
C ARG A 747 54.43 6.97 6.18
N ILE A 748 55.45 6.97 6.99
CA ILE A 748 56.68 6.19 6.78
C ILE A 748 56.92 5.40 8.07
N PRO A 749 56.80 4.07 8.07
CA PRO A 749 57.07 3.26 9.24
C PRO A 749 58.49 3.53 9.75
N ASP A 750 58.63 3.66 11.07
CA ASP A 750 59.91 3.85 11.78
C ASP A 750 60.71 5.13 11.43
N ALA A 751 60.11 6.11 10.74
CA ALA A 751 60.71 7.41 10.48
C ALA A 751 60.09 8.50 11.35
N GLU A 752 60.92 9.30 12.01
CA GLU A 752 60.54 10.50 12.75
C GLU A 752 61.54 11.61 12.43
N GLY A 753 61.03 12.81 12.15
CA GLY A 753 61.86 13.95 11.75
C GLY A 753 61.24 14.75 10.62
N ASP A 754 62.00 15.73 10.12
CA ASP A 754 61.61 16.58 9.00
C ASP A 754 62.34 16.11 7.74
N PHE A 755 61.59 15.73 6.71
CA PHE A 755 62.13 15.14 5.50
C PHE A 755 61.75 15.95 4.27
N PRO A 756 62.70 16.17 3.31
CA PRO A 756 62.38 16.86 2.08
C PRO A 756 61.50 15.96 1.20
N ILE A 757 60.42 16.56 0.70
CA ILE A 757 59.48 15.91 -0.19
C ILE A 757 59.34 16.70 -1.50
N ARG A 758 59.30 16.00 -2.64
CA ARG A 758 59.20 16.59 -3.97
C ARG A 758 58.08 15.90 -4.75
N PHE A 759 57.32 16.70 -5.46
CA PHE A 759 56.29 16.23 -6.37
C PHE A 759 56.65 16.56 -7.83
N HIS A 760 56.49 15.58 -8.71
CA HIS A 760 56.71 15.72 -10.15
C HIS A 760 55.41 15.37 -10.89
N ASN A 761 55.08 16.14 -11.92
CA ASN A 761 53.96 15.85 -12.80
C ASN A 761 54.26 14.66 -13.75
N ALA A 762 53.27 14.26 -14.57
CA ALA A 762 53.41 13.14 -15.53
C ALA A 762 54.53 13.38 -16.57
N ALA A 763 54.97 14.61 -16.83
CA ALA A 763 56.08 14.95 -17.70
C ALA A 763 57.46 14.90 -16.98
N GLY A 764 57.50 14.50 -15.69
CA GLY A 764 58.74 14.45 -14.90
C GLY A 764 59.22 15.80 -14.37
N GLN A 765 58.47 16.89 -14.54
CA GLN A 765 58.85 18.22 -14.05
C GLN A 765 58.49 18.33 -12.58
N GLN A 766 59.39 18.88 -11.75
CA GLN A 766 59.15 19.15 -10.35
C GLN A 766 58.14 20.33 -10.21
N VAL A 767 57.01 20.12 -9.55
CA VAL A 767 55.90 21.07 -9.44
C VAL A 767 55.72 21.57 -8.00
N LEU A 768 56.20 20.80 -7.00
CA LEU A 768 56.19 21.18 -5.61
C LEU A 768 57.42 20.59 -4.91
N ALA A 769 58.12 21.37 -4.09
CA ALA A 769 59.14 20.91 -3.16
C ALA A 769 58.90 21.56 -1.79
N THR A 770 58.80 20.76 -0.75
CA THR A 770 58.57 21.20 0.63
C THR A 770 59.22 20.23 1.63
N GLN A 771 58.97 20.40 2.89
CA GLN A 771 59.35 19.45 3.94
C GLN A 771 58.08 18.84 4.55
N VAL A 772 58.14 17.54 4.89
CA VAL A 772 57.12 16.88 5.69
C VAL A 772 57.66 16.54 7.05
N SER A 773 57.02 17.04 8.11
CA SER A 773 57.33 16.73 9.50
C SER A 773 56.57 15.46 9.90
N ILE A 774 57.30 14.36 10.02
CA ILE A 774 56.75 13.09 10.46
C ILE A 774 56.92 12.95 11.97
N ARG A 775 55.82 12.76 12.69
CA ARG A 775 55.77 12.61 14.15
C ARG A 775 55.03 11.32 14.53
N ALA A 776 55.36 10.78 15.70
CA ALA A 776 54.67 9.63 16.26
C ALA A 776 53.22 9.94 16.52
N SER A 777 52.34 9.02 16.14
CA SER A 777 50.88 9.05 16.42
C SER A 777 50.38 7.65 16.73
N ASP A 778 49.18 7.55 17.34
CA ASP A 778 48.57 6.26 17.72
C ASP A 778 48.34 5.30 16.50
N ASN A 779 48.36 5.88 15.30
CA ASN A 779 48.18 5.12 14.04
C ASN A 779 49.45 4.98 13.20
N GLY A 780 50.64 5.11 13.82
CA GLY A 780 51.95 5.08 13.17
C GLY A 780 52.49 6.49 12.85
N ASN A 781 53.77 6.58 12.52
CA ASN A 781 54.48 7.86 12.30
C ASN A 781 53.96 8.58 11.05
N THR A 782 53.29 9.72 11.22
CA THR A 782 52.62 10.45 10.13
C THR A 782 53.03 11.92 10.06
N GLY A 783 53.03 12.47 8.86
CA GLY A 783 53.18 13.88 8.56
C GLY A 783 52.07 14.39 7.62
N ARG A 784 51.84 15.69 7.56
CA ARG A 784 50.79 16.31 6.76
C ARG A 784 51.37 17.34 5.80
N ILE A 785 50.90 17.40 4.58
CA ILE A 785 51.33 18.31 3.52
C ILE A 785 50.11 18.99 2.91
N ASP A 786 50.26 20.30 2.67
CA ASP A 786 49.30 21.04 1.84
C ASP A 786 49.65 20.84 0.36
N VAL A 787 48.72 20.34 -0.39
CA VAL A 787 48.80 20.12 -1.84
C VAL A 787 47.72 20.91 -2.60
N SER A 788 47.09 21.89 -1.95
CA SER A 788 46.06 22.73 -2.57
C SER A 788 46.55 23.47 -3.82
N GLY A 789 47.83 23.80 -3.87
CA GLY A 789 48.48 24.49 -5.00
C GLY A 789 48.74 23.60 -6.23
N LEU A 790 48.51 22.28 -6.14
CA LEU A 790 48.64 21.38 -7.28
C LEU A 790 47.39 21.37 -8.13
N SER A 791 47.51 21.44 -9.44
CA SER A 791 46.38 21.24 -10.37
C SER A 791 45.86 19.80 -10.30
N PRO A 792 44.60 19.54 -10.68
CA PRO A 792 44.13 18.17 -10.81
C PRO A 792 44.99 17.33 -11.76
N GLY A 793 45.40 16.13 -11.32
CA GLY A 793 46.30 15.27 -12.07
C GLY A 793 47.02 14.22 -11.22
N THR A 794 47.86 13.42 -11.86
CA THR A 794 48.66 12.40 -11.21
C THR A 794 50.10 12.93 -11.00
N TYR A 795 50.66 12.72 -9.80
CA TYR A 795 51.99 13.18 -9.42
C TYR A 795 52.80 12.06 -8.80
N SER A 796 54.07 11.97 -9.14
CA SER A 796 55.02 11.17 -8.36
C SER A 796 55.53 11.98 -7.19
N CYS A 797 55.63 11.35 -6.04
CA CYS A 797 56.05 11.94 -4.80
C CYS A 797 57.30 11.22 -4.31
N THR A 798 58.37 11.98 -4.05
CA THR A 798 59.65 11.44 -3.53
C THR A 798 59.99 12.04 -2.19
N VAL A 799 60.23 11.22 -1.17
CA VAL A 799 60.73 11.63 0.16
C VAL A 799 62.16 11.09 0.34
N GLU A 800 63.07 11.95 0.76
CA GLU A 800 64.44 11.54 1.15
C GLU A 800 64.49 11.30 2.65
N CYS A 801 64.51 10.02 3.05
CA CYS A 801 64.52 9.63 4.45
C CYS A 801 65.74 8.75 4.73
N ARG A 802 66.59 9.14 5.70
CA ARG A 802 67.82 8.40 6.14
C ARG A 802 68.73 7.96 4.99
N GLY A 803 68.94 8.85 4.02
CA GLY A 803 69.80 8.57 2.87
C GLY A 803 69.19 7.64 1.78
N ARG A 804 67.89 7.36 1.89
CA ARG A 804 67.14 6.62 0.89
C ARG A 804 66.06 7.50 0.28
N LYS A 805 65.77 7.31 -1.01
CA LYS A 805 64.64 7.90 -1.71
C LYS A 805 63.46 6.94 -1.69
N LEU A 806 62.37 7.35 -1.04
CA LEU A 806 61.10 6.67 -1.02
C LEU A 806 60.20 7.32 -2.04
N ASN A 807 59.66 6.57 -2.94
CA ASN A 807 58.81 7.08 -4.00
C ASN A 807 57.37 6.50 -3.85
N SER A 808 56.39 7.33 -4.09
CA SER A 808 54.99 6.94 -4.18
C SER A 808 54.24 7.91 -5.09
N HIS A 809 52.96 7.74 -5.27
CA HIS A 809 52.21 8.53 -6.23
C HIS A 809 50.87 8.97 -5.66
N ILE A 810 50.38 10.13 -6.11
CA ILE A 810 49.08 10.68 -5.68
C ILE A 810 48.25 11.06 -6.92
N ILE A 811 46.95 11.03 -6.71
CA ILE A 811 45.96 11.60 -7.63
C ILE A 811 45.39 12.83 -6.91
N LYS A 812 45.58 14.02 -7.50
CA LYS A 812 44.96 15.28 -7.06
C LYS A 812 43.63 15.48 -7.78
N ARG A 813 42.58 15.74 -7.04
CA ARG A 813 41.22 16.04 -7.54
C ARG A 813 40.90 17.51 -7.37
#